data_5c3363753ae3ef029c09f07461b24551
#
_entry.id   5c3363753ae3ef029c09f07461b24551
#
_cell.length_a   1.000
_cell.length_b   1.000
_cell.length_c   1.000
_cell.angle_alpha   90.00
_cell.angle_beta   90.00
_cell.angle_gamma   90.00
#
_symmetry.space_group_name_H-M   'P 1'
#
loop_
_entity.id
_entity.type
_entity.pdbx_description
1 polymer ?
#
loop_
_entity_poly.entity_id
_entity_poly.type
_entity_poly.pdbx_seq_one_letter_code
_entity_poly.pdbx_strand_id
1 'polypeptide(L)'
;MPAHFSIAEVTLASESSFRWGQQTKENVITNICLVYEAITKFRKNIFDLPKTSSGNKFVDELTRLFKSAMPGNALQIIALKALAIFPHLILQKATPQDRAKENKINVERRLALWFSGEFLLLLEEATIIQGRLINSNNGMRPDVFNRKVNEKVIMGDLKGALKLVENQSQRGGILPLNADVLFRLKELHPEAVAPNDGILSRGPPPDVLAIVFEPINAQLIRSCAIRSSGSGGVSGGDAAMWKQFLCSHGVHSDMLCEAMALHARSLCQEIHDPRSLEAFLANRLVPLDKNPGVRPVGIGEMPRRIYGKAFSVVFKQDVIAATGATQLCCGQEAGIEAIIHAMTDLFADDDCDGILLIDADNAFNRVNRYAVLHNVQYSCPAMAKVLNNFYRYSVRLFVAGGAELLSQEGTTQGCPLAMQMYALALMPLIDLCRQLVPCPEEPPDPTHAFTQAWYADDAQAAGSLPRLRAFLKFLLDCGPTVGYFVKVSKTTLIVKEGLQDYARELFDGLDICIQTSGARDLGSAIGTREFVTSYVMKKAEHWASMIGTLADLAKAHPQSAYSLFVHAMRHKFSFIERSTPNAGASLQIVEDSIKDFFIPSIFGSNVMPTDLEREMYSLPINLGGLSIDNPVTGAAFKHAESRALCKTLSDLIKHSMKSYVIDPKVQNALKRDIKIARKNRLAAQAVLLKEKLDISMQRSMDIAQERGASVVFTLVPVAKFGYGLHNKREFTDALCVRYNRALPNFPLTCACGQPNSINHALNCVKGGFVHQRHDQVRDLLAKFCSEVVRDVEIEPKLAPLTGEVLQPGANTADEARSDIRARGILRTAQDTFIDTRITNLNGVSARNKTFASIYASHERQKALEYEERIVQIEKGNFIPFVMSATGGLGPSANGFVQRLAYRIAVKRREPYSKIVCLLRNELAYCLARAMITNLRASRTVRSHGYALGHSCDVVHYESRAHLLNEYQLLC
;
A
#
# COMPACT_ATOMS: atom_id res chain seq x y z
N MET A 1 -27.74 25.32 16.69
CA MET A 1 -27.08 26.61 16.92
C MET A 1 -25.60 26.40 16.60
N PRO A 2 -24.95 27.26 15.83
CA PRO A 2 -23.52 27.20 15.65
C PRO A 2 -22.90 27.59 17.00
N ALA A 3 -22.24 26.61 17.64
CA ALA A 3 -21.55 26.84 18.90
C ALA A 3 -20.23 27.58 18.62
N HIS A 4 -20.31 28.92 18.51
CA HIS A 4 -19.18 29.76 18.82
C HIS A 4 -19.02 29.73 20.35
N PHE A 5 -18.17 28.82 20.84
CA PHE A 5 -17.88 28.78 22.26
C PHE A 5 -17.09 30.03 22.65
N SER A 6 -17.65 30.81 23.58
CA SER A 6 -16.96 31.96 24.12
C SER A 6 -15.81 31.52 25.04
N ILE A 7 -14.74 32.30 25.04
CA ILE A 7 -13.51 32.10 25.86
C ILE A 7 -13.79 32.07 27.37
N ALA A 8 -14.98 32.56 27.79
CA ALA A 8 -15.30 32.83 29.21
C ALA A 8 -15.61 31.61 30.10
N GLU A 9 -15.77 30.41 29.54
CA GLU A 9 -16.18 29.21 30.30
C GLU A 9 -15.07 28.26 30.73
N VAL A 10 -13.79 28.68 30.64
CA VAL A 10 -12.64 27.82 31.00
C VAL A 10 -12.19 28.13 32.42
N THR A 11 -12.83 27.54 33.40
CA THR A 11 -12.42 27.67 34.79
C THR A 11 -11.77 26.36 35.34
N LEU A 12 -10.56 26.55 35.88
CA LEU A 12 -9.83 25.75 36.87
C LEU A 12 -9.41 24.30 36.58
N ALA A 13 -8.14 24.16 36.20
CA ALA A 13 -7.29 23.02 36.57
C ALA A 13 -5.87 23.53 36.84
N SER A 14 -5.16 22.89 37.77
CA SER A 14 -3.94 23.33 38.44
C SER A 14 -2.82 23.89 37.56
N GLU A 15 -2.17 24.95 37.99
CA GLU A 15 -1.14 25.74 37.30
C GLU A 15 0.21 25.03 37.04
N SER A 16 0.42 23.83 37.51
CA SER A 16 1.76 23.20 37.60
C SER A 16 2.33 22.61 36.30
N SER A 17 1.61 22.67 35.13
CA SER A 17 2.07 22.07 33.87
C SER A 17 2.16 23.04 32.65
N PHE A 18 2.03 24.35 32.90
CA PHE A 18 2.02 25.35 31.86
C PHE A 18 3.45 25.72 31.42
N ARG A 19 3.84 25.46 30.19
CA ARG A 19 5.18 25.74 29.64
C ARG A 19 5.14 26.38 28.26
N TRP A 20 4.77 27.66 28.20
CA TRP A 20 5.02 28.51 27.03
C TRP A 20 5.46 29.90 27.51
N GLY A 21 6.72 29.98 27.94
CA GLY A 21 7.34 31.24 28.34
C GLY A 21 6.62 31.92 29.50
N GLN A 22 6.59 33.26 29.48
CA GLN A 22 5.90 34.08 30.48
C GLN A 22 4.45 34.44 30.07
N GLN A 23 3.89 33.77 29.07
CA GLN A 23 2.53 34.00 28.57
C GLN A 23 1.48 33.51 29.58
N THR A 24 0.40 34.31 29.75
CA THR A 24 -0.74 33.83 30.53
C THR A 24 -1.49 32.71 29.79
N LYS A 25 -2.16 31.84 30.50
CA LYS A 25 -2.96 30.75 29.94
C LYS A 25 -3.99 31.26 28.93
N GLU A 26 -4.65 32.35 29.24
CA GLU A 26 -5.67 32.98 28.40
C GLU A 26 -5.09 33.49 27.07
N ASN A 27 -3.94 34.14 27.11
CA ASN A 27 -3.24 34.61 25.90
C ASN A 27 -2.85 33.45 25.01
N VAL A 28 -2.34 32.36 25.58
CA VAL A 28 -1.96 31.16 24.83
C VAL A 28 -3.18 30.52 24.17
N ILE A 29 -4.31 30.40 24.88
CA ILE A 29 -5.54 29.86 24.32
C ILE A 29 -6.01 30.72 23.13
N THR A 30 -6.08 32.05 23.33
CA THR A 30 -6.50 33.01 22.30
C THR A 30 -5.60 32.92 21.07
N ASN A 31 -4.28 32.98 21.27
CA ASN A 31 -3.31 32.98 20.16
C ASN A 31 -3.35 31.65 19.39
N ILE A 32 -3.40 30.50 20.06
CA ILE A 32 -3.49 29.20 19.38
C ILE A 32 -4.78 29.07 18.58
N CYS A 33 -5.91 29.52 19.08
CA CYS A 33 -7.18 29.53 18.33
C CYS A 33 -7.09 30.44 17.10
N LEU A 34 -6.55 31.65 17.22
CA LEU A 34 -6.38 32.57 16.12
C LEU A 34 -5.45 32.00 15.03
N VAL A 35 -4.32 31.41 15.43
CA VAL A 35 -3.36 30.78 14.53
C VAL A 35 -3.98 29.58 13.82
N TYR A 36 -4.80 28.78 14.53
CA TYR A 36 -5.51 27.66 13.94
C TYR A 36 -6.44 28.10 12.81
N GLU A 37 -7.26 29.12 13.03
CA GLU A 37 -8.16 29.68 12.00
C GLU A 37 -7.41 30.20 10.76
N ALA A 38 -6.23 30.79 10.94
CA ALA A 38 -5.40 31.23 9.84
C ALA A 38 -4.82 30.06 9.03
N ILE A 39 -4.33 29.02 9.71
CA ILE A 39 -3.69 27.85 9.09
C ILE A 39 -4.69 26.98 8.31
N THR A 40 -5.98 26.97 8.66
CA THR A 40 -7.01 26.26 7.87
C THR A 40 -7.05 26.69 6.40
N LYS A 41 -6.56 27.89 6.07
CA LYS A 41 -6.50 28.46 4.72
C LYS A 41 -5.17 28.22 4.01
N PHE A 42 -4.15 27.68 4.70
CA PHE A 42 -2.81 27.51 4.17
C PHE A 42 -2.70 26.31 3.22
N ARG A 43 -1.79 26.43 2.25
CA ARG A 43 -1.41 25.31 1.39
C ARG A 43 -0.28 24.52 2.03
N LYS A 44 -0.24 23.21 1.77
CA LYS A 44 0.89 22.40 2.21
C LYS A 44 2.19 22.89 1.56
N ASN A 45 3.14 23.33 2.37
CA ASN A 45 4.47 23.78 1.96
C ASN A 45 5.48 23.45 3.05
N ILE A 46 5.66 22.18 3.38
CA ILE A 46 6.53 21.72 4.48
C ILE A 46 7.65 20.84 3.94
N PHE A 47 8.79 20.86 4.62
CA PHE A 47 9.93 19.97 4.35
C PHE A 47 9.97 18.80 5.33
N ASP A 48 10.75 17.77 4.99
CA ASP A 48 10.94 16.60 5.84
C ASP A 48 11.70 16.97 7.12
N LEU A 49 11.21 16.50 8.28
CA LEU A 49 11.83 16.76 9.58
C LEU A 49 13.28 16.25 9.61
N PRO A 50 14.29 17.08 9.94
CA PRO A 50 15.68 16.64 10.03
C PRO A 50 15.87 15.60 11.14
N LYS A 51 16.70 14.59 10.91
CA LYS A 51 17.10 13.59 11.92
C LYS A 51 18.21 14.12 12.80
N THR A 52 17.92 15.15 13.57
CA THR A 52 18.84 15.88 14.45
C THR A 52 18.24 16.00 15.85
N SER A 53 19.00 16.56 16.79
CA SER A 53 18.50 16.88 18.13
C SER A 53 17.25 17.77 18.09
N SER A 54 17.21 18.76 17.18
CA SER A 54 16.04 19.64 16.97
C SER A 54 14.83 18.86 16.41
N GLY A 55 15.06 17.88 15.51
CA GLY A 55 14.00 16.97 15.06
C GLY A 55 13.46 16.09 16.17
N ASN A 56 14.32 15.63 17.08
CA ASN A 56 13.86 14.88 18.26
C ASN A 56 13.03 15.75 19.20
N LYS A 57 13.47 17.02 19.47
CA LYS A 57 12.68 17.99 20.26
C LYS A 57 11.30 18.26 19.65
N PHE A 58 11.23 18.30 18.32
CA PHE A 58 9.96 18.43 17.60
C PHE A 58 9.02 17.25 17.89
N VAL A 59 9.53 16.01 17.83
CA VAL A 59 8.73 14.79 18.11
C VAL A 59 8.34 14.73 19.60
N ASP A 60 9.22 15.17 20.51
CA ASP A 60 8.91 15.26 21.94
C ASP A 60 7.78 16.26 22.22
N GLU A 61 7.75 17.38 21.48
CA GLU A 61 6.64 18.34 21.58
C GLU A 61 5.32 17.75 21.11
N LEU A 62 5.30 17.00 19.98
CA LEU A 62 4.09 16.27 19.59
C LEU A 62 3.63 15.28 20.67
N THR A 63 4.58 14.60 21.30
CA THR A 63 4.30 13.68 22.42
C THR A 63 3.67 14.42 23.59
N ARG A 64 4.20 15.60 23.96
CA ARG A 64 3.66 16.46 25.02
C ARG A 64 2.23 16.91 24.69
N LEU A 65 1.99 17.35 23.46
CA LEU A 65 0.67 17.81 23.00
C LEU A 65 -0.39 16.68 23.07
N PHE A 66 -0.06 15.45 22.66
CA PHE A 66 -0.98 14.33 22.84
C PHE A 66 -1.28 14.00 24.31
N LYS A 67 -0.26 14.07 25.18
CA LYS A 67 -0.48 13.92 26.63
C LYS A 67 -1.34 15.05 27.22
N SER A 68 -1.16 16.28 26.72
CA SER A 68 -1.97 17.42 27.11
C SER A 68 -3.41 17.37 26.59
N ALA A 69 -3.70 16.56 25.58
CA ALA A 69 -5.06 16.36 25.06
C ALA A 69 -5.89 15.37 25.92
N MET A 70 -5.29 14.75 26.92
CA MET A 70 -5.99 13.83 27.83
C MET A 70 -7.00 14.58 28.72
N PRO A 71 -8.15 13.95 29.05
CA PRO A 71 -9.13 14.51 29.97
C PRO A 71 -8.51 14.95 31.30
N GLY A 72 -8.98 16.06 31.83
CA GLY A 72 -8.49 16.64 33.08
C GLY A 72 -7.19 17.46 32.95
N ASN A 73 -6.56 17.52 31.79
CA ASN A 73 -5.39 18.37 31.58
C ASN A 73 -5.79 19.83 31.36
N ALA A 74 -5.03 20.77 31.94
CA ALA A 74 -5.28 22.20 31.84
C ALA A 74 -5.28 22.75 30.38
N LEU A 75 -4.56 22.09 29.47
CA LEU A 75 -4.41 22.44 28.05
C LEU A 75 -5.29 21.60 27.14
N GLN A 76 -6.15 20.72 27.66
CA GLN A 76 -6.94 19.77 26.86
C GLN A 76 -7.66 20.46 25.68
N ILE A 77 -8.27 21.62 25.93
CA ILE A 77 -9.10 22.34 24.90
C ILE A 77 -8.28 22.79 23.70
N ILE A 78 -7.00 23.12 23.88
CA ILE A 78 -6.17 23.68 22.81
C ILE A 78 -5.09 22.71 22.30
N ALA A 79 -4.84 21.60 23.00
CA ALA A 79 -3.72 20.69 22.72
C ALA A 79 -3.77 20.14 21.27
N LEU A 80 -4.95 19.74 20.79
CA LEU A 80 -5.11 19.24 19.41
C LEU A 80 -5.14 20.34 18.35
N LYS A 81 -5.54 21.58 18.72
CA LYS A 81 -5.34 22.76 17.84
C LYS A 81 -3.87 23.10 17.72
N ALA A 82 -3.14 23.11 18.83
CA ALA A 82 -1.69 23.29 18.86
C ALA A 82 -0.96 22.21 18.02
N LEU A 83 -1.37 20.95 18.16
CA LEU A 83 -0.85 19.83 17.35
C LEU A 83 -1.09 20.03 15.85
N ALA A 84 -2.23 20.56 15.44
CA ALA A 84 -2.55 20.82 14.04
C ALA A 84 -1.71 21.96 13.45
N ILE A 85 -1.45 23.03 14.21
CA ILE A 85 -0.69 24.19 13.73
C ILE A 85 0.82 23.98 13.77
N PHE A 86 1.32 23.20 14.71
CA PHE A 86 2.75 23.06 14.99
C PHE A 86 3.59 22.66 13.77
N PRO A 87 3.25 21.62 12.97
CA PRO A 87 4.02 21.28 11.78
C PRO A 87 4.07 22.41 10.74
N HIS A 88 2.96 23.14 10.57
CA HIS A 88 2.91 24.28 9.65
C HIS A 88 3.77 25.43 10.06
N LEU A 89 3.82 25.75 11.33
CA LEU A 89 4.63 26.86 11.83
C LEU A 89 6.12 26.54 11.79
N ILE A 90 6.49 25.29 12.07
CA ILE A 90 7.90 24.91 12.22
C ILE A 90 8.54 24.46 10.91
N LEU A 91 7.82 23.70 10.05
CA LEU A 91 8.38 23.00 8.90
C LEU A 91 8.12 23.68 7.55
N GLN A 92 7.61 24.92 7.50
CA GLN A 92 7.40 25.61 6.22
C GLN A 92 8.72 25.87 5.49
N LYS A 93 8.74 25.58 4.18
CA LYS A 93 9.85 25.94 3.27
C LYS A 93 9.82 27.45 3.01
N ALA A 94 10.89 28.15 3.33
CA ALA A 94 10.98 29.59 3.09
C ALA A 94 11.14 29.86 1.58
N THR A 95 11.94 29.04 0.86
CA THR A 95 12.07 29.06 -0.60
C THR A 95 12.03 27.65 -1.19
N PRO A 96 11.68 27.49 -2.49
CA PRO A 96 11.72 26.17 -3.14
C PRO A 96 13.11 25.53 -3.18
N GLN A 97 14.16 26.35 -3.03
CA GLN A 97 15.56 25.96 -3.16
C GLN A 97 16.28 25.79 -1.82
N ASP A 98 15.58 25.91 -0.69
CA ASP A 98 16.18 25.76 0.64
C ASP A 98 16.94 24.45 0.78
N ARG A 99 18.22 24.55 1.18
CA ARG A 99 19.09 23.41 1.41
C ARG A 99 18.80 22.78 2.78
N ALA A 100 19.17 21.52 2.94
CA ALA A 100 18.99 20.79 4.19
C ALA A 100 19.59 21.49 5.42
N LYS A 101 20.71 22.24 5.24
CA LYS A 101 21.36 23.02 6.29
C LYS A 101 20.50 24.19 6.77
N GLU A 102 19.87 24.92 5.84
CA GLU A 102 18.98 26.05 6.14
C GLU A 102 17.71 25.58 6.85
N ASN A 103 17.13 24.47 6.39
CA ASN A 103 15.99 23.84 7.05
C ASN A 103 16.29 23.47 8.51
N LYS A 104 17.50 22.98 8.81
CA LYS A 104 17.93 22.66 10.17
C LYS A 104 17.93 23.91 11.07
N ILE A 105 18.54 25.01 10.57
CA ILE A 105 18.59 26.28 11.30
C ILE A 105 17.20 26.85 11.53
N ASN A 106 16.33 26.80 10.51
CA ASN A 106 14.95 27.25 10.62
C ASN A 106 14.16 26.46 11.68
N VAL A 107 14.32 25.13 11.74
CA VAL A 107 13.67 24.32 12.79
C VAL A 107 14.13 24.76 14.17
N GLU A 108 15.42 24.92 14.41
CA GLU A 108 15.96 25.31 15.71
C GLU A 108 15.43 26.67 16.17
N ARG A 109 15.47 27.67 15.30
CA ARG A 109 14.96 29.03 15.57
C ARG A 109 13.44 29.03 15.83
N ARG A 110 12.68 28.38 14.97
CA ARG A 110 11.20 28.35 15.10
C ARG A 110 10.76 27.56 16.33
N LEU A 111 11.47 26.47 16.70
CA LEU A 111 11.22 25.79 17.97
C LEU A 111 11.47 26.68 19.18
N ALA A 112 12.52 27.51 19.14
CA ALA A 112 12.76 28.48 20.21
C ALA A 112 11.58 29.46 20.35
N LEU A 113 11.09 30.04 19.24
CA LEU A 113 9.91 30.92 19.23
C LEU A 113 8.65 30.17 19.72
N TRP A 114 8.46 28.91 19.34
CA TRP A 114 7.36 28.11 19.81
C TRP A 114 7.36 27.92 21.31
N PHE A 115 8.52 27.57 21.88
CA PHE A 115 8.65 27.33 23.33
C PHE A 115 8.61 28.65 24.14
N SER A 116 8.92 29.79 23.54
CA SER A 116 8.70 31.09 24.18
C SER A 116 7.27 31.63 24.06
N GLY A 117 6.40 30.93 23.30
CA GLY A 117 5.00 31.35 23.13
C GLY A 117 4.75 32.39 22.05
N GLU A 118 5.75 32.65 21.18
CA GLU A 118 5.72 33.66 20.11
C GLU A 118 4.95 33.14 18.89
N PHE A 119 3.70 32.66 19.09
CA PHE A 119 2.90 32.04 18.03
C PHE A 119 2.52 33.00 16.92
N LEU A 120 2.31 34.29 17.24
CA LEU A 120 1.93 35.28 16.25
C LEU A 120 3.09 35.64 15.32
N LEU A 121 4.32 35.70 15.84
CA LEU A 121 5.51 35.91 15.00
C LEU A 121 5.71 34.73 14.03
N LEU A 122 5.49 33.50 14.51
CA LEU A 122 5.52 32.31 13.66
C LEU A 122 4.43 32.33 12.60
N LEU A 123 3.23 32.81 12.93
CA LEU A 123 2.13 32.97 11.96
C LEU A 123 2.45 34.02 10.91
N GLU A 124 3.02 35.15 11.30
CA GLU A 124 3.42 36.22 10.37
C GLU A 124 4.45 35.68 9.35
N GLU A 125 5.50 35.02 9.82
CA GLU A 125 6.50 34.38 8.96
C GLU A 125 5.84 33.37 8.00
N ALA A 126 4.98 32.51 8.53
CA ALA A 126 4.26 31.51 7.74
C ALA A 126 3.34 32.16 6.69
N THR A 127 2.68 33.26 7.00
CA THR A 127 1.79 34.00 6.10
C THR A 127 2.56 34.64 4.95
N ILE A 128 3.72 35.24 5.22
CA ILE A 128 4.62 35.76 4.19
C ILE A 128 5.07 34.65 3.23
N ILE A 129 5.42 33.49 3.76
CA ILE A 129 5.82 32.35 2.93
C ILE A 129 4.63 31.88 2.06
N GLN A 130 3.43 31.77 2.61
CA GLN A 130 2.23 31.34 1.89
C GLN A 130 1.86 32.31 0.75
N GLY A 131 2.02 33.61 0.96
CA GLY A 131 1.78 34.64 -0.06
C GLY A 131 2.70 34.53 -1.29
N ARG A 132 3.87 33.90 -1.14
CA ARG A 132 4.83 33.67 -2.25
C ARG A 132 4.55 32.41 -3.07
N LEU A 133 3.60 31.58 -2.67
CA LEU A 133 3.28 30.33 -3.37
C LEU A 133 2.50 30.58 -4.65
N ILE A 134 3.13 30.39 -5.82
CA ILE A 134 2.55 30.61 -7.14
C ILE A 134 1.60 29.46 -7.53
N ASN A 135 0.50 29.79 -8.20
CA ASN A 135 -0.40 28.82 -8.83
C ASN A 135 0.19 28.35 -10.17
N SER A 136 0.67 27.12 -10.26
CA SER A 136 1.04 26.51 -11.54
C SER A 136 -0.11 25.73 -12.14
N ASN A 137 -0.91 26.36 -13.00
CA ASN A 137 -1.92 25.72 -13.84
C ASN A 137 -1.40 25.63 -15.28
N ASN A 138 -0.53 24.68 -15.59
CA ASN A 138 -0.14 24.38 -16.96
C ASN A 138 -0.66 23.02 -17.37
N GLY A 139 -1.36 22.97 -18.52
CA GLY A 139 -1.79 21.73 -19.18
C GLY A 139 -0.61 20.75 -19.36
N MET A 140 -0.88 19.49 -19.32
CA MET A 140 0.14 18.43 -19.27
C MET A 140 0.49 17.97 -20.69
N ARG A 141 1.74 18.21 -21.14
CA ARG A 141 2.28 17.64 -22.38
C ARG A 141 2.60 16.15 -22.16
N PRO A 142 2.64 15.31 -23.24
CA PRO A 142 2.90 13.86 -23.10
C PRO A 142 4.22 13.50 -22.40
N ASP A 143 5.28 14.23 -22.66
CA ASP A 143 6.58 14.07 -22.02
C ASP A 143 6.52 14.40 -20.50
N VAL A 144 5.75 15.44 -20.15
CA VAL A 144 5.47 15.83 -18.75
C VAL A 144 4.62 14.78 -18.06
N PHE A 145 3.68 14.15 -18.79
CA PHE A 145 2.85 13.07 -18.27
C PHE A 145 3.70 11.85 -17.90
N ASN A 146 4.49 11.32 -18.82
CA ASN A 146 5.34 10.16 -18.59
C ASN A 146 6.32 10.41 -17.42
N ARG A 147 6.90 11.61 -17.35
CA ARG A 147 7.75 12.02 -16.23
C ARG A 147 6.99 11.99 -14.90
N LYS A 148 5.79 12.55 -14.83
CA LYS A 148 4.99 12.55 -13.58
C LYS A 148 4.57 11.15 -13.14
N VAL A 149 4.21 10.27 -14.07
CA VAL A 149 3.90 8.87 -13.75
C VAL A 149 5.16 8.18 -13.21
N ASN A 150 6.30 8.34 -13.87
CA ASN A 150 7.58 7.81 -13.41
C ASN A 150 7.96 8.35 -12.02
N GLU A 151 7.86 9.65 -11.78
CA GLU A 151 8.12 10.28 -10.48
C GLU A 151 7.28 9.65 -9.36
N LYS A 152 6.00 9.39 -9.62
CA LYS A 152 5.15 8.69 -8.63
C LYS A 152 5.59 7.26 -8.36
N VAL A 153 5.98 6.52 -9.40
CA VAL A 153 6.48 5.15 -9.25
C VAL A 153 7.78 5.13 -8.43
N ILE A 154 8.74 5.99 -8.75
CA ILE A 154 10.01 6.07 -8.02
C ILE A 154 9.87 6.63 -6.60
N MET A 155 8.76 7.31 -6.30
CA MET A 155 8.36 7.68 -4.93
C MET A 155 7.60 6.57 -4.20
N GLY A 156 7.26 5.45 -4.89
CA GLY A 156 6.47 4.35 -4.34
C GLY A 156 4.96 4.56 -4.37
N ASP A 157 4.48 5.66 -4.96
CA ASP A 157 3.03 5.95 -5.09
C ASP A 157 2.42 5.29 -6.34
N LEU A 158 2.34 3.96 -6.33
CA LEU A 158 1.80 3.19 -7.45
C LEU A 158 0.31 3.46 -7.69
N LYS A 159 -0.46 3.67 -6.62
CA LYS A 159 -1.89 4.03 -6.75
C LYS A 159 -2.07 5.37 -7.43
N GLY A 160 -1.29 6.36 -7.05
CA GLY A 160 -1.30 7.68 -7.68
C GLY A 160 -0.79 7.64 -9.13
N ALA A 161 0.21 6.81 -9.42
CA ALA A 161 0.71 6.58 -10.77
C ALA A 161 -0.36 5.94 -11.67
N LEU A 162 -1.00 4.86 -11.21
CA LEU A 162 -2.06 4.18 -11.96
C LEU A 162 -3.28 5.10 -12.18
N LYS A 163 -3.63 5.91 -11.17
CA LYS A 163 -4.72 6.89 -11.29
C LYS A 163 -4.44 7.97 -12.33
N LEU A 164 -3.19 8.38 -12.52
CA LEU A 164 -2.82 9.27 -13.63
C LEU A 164 -3.03 8.59 -14.99
N VAL A 165 -2.65 7.32 -15.13
CA VAL A 165 -2.87 6.53 -16.35
C VAL A 165 -4.36 6.38 -16.65
N GLU A 166 -5.17 6.07 -15.65
CA GLU A 166 -6.62 5.94 -15.76
C GLU A 166 -7.31 7.27 -16.14
N ASN A 167 -6.90 8.39 -15.52
CA ASN A 167 -7.48 9.71 -15.77
C ASN A 167 -7.11 10.30 -17.14
N GLN A 168 -6.10 9.75 -17.84
CA GLN A 168 -5.80 10.17 -19.20
C GLN A 168 -6.92 9.74 -20.18
N SER A 169 -7.61 8.65 -19.86
CA SER A 169 -8.72 8.10 -20.66
C SER A 169 -10.11 8.52 -20.15
N GLN A 170 -10.22 9.08 -18.94
CA GLN A 170 -11.50 9.50 -18.38
C GLN A 170 -11.38 10.90 -17.72
N ARG A 171 -12.39 11.77 -17.97
CA ARG A 171 -12.57 13.01 -17.22
C ARG A 171 -13.01 12.64 -15.79
N GLY A 172 -12.14 12.75 -14.82
CA GLY A 172 -12.44 12.61 -13.40
C GLY A 172 -11.38 13.38 -12.62
N GLY A 173 -11.79 14.23 -11.69
CA GLY A 173 -10.84 15.05 -10.94
C GLY A 173 -11.53 15.83 -9.83
N ILE A 174 -10.79 16.76 -9.24
CA ILE A 174 -11.36 17.75 -8.31
C ILE A 174 -12.06 18.80 -9.16
N LEU A 175 -13.36 18.99 -8.90
CA LEU A 175 -14.13 20.05 -9.54
C LEU A 175 -13.63 21.43 -9.06
N PRO A 176 -13.53 22.42 -9.96
CA PRO A 176 -13.28 23.80 -9.55
C PRO A 176 -14.44 24.30 -8.69
N LEU A 177 -14.12 24.99 -7.58
CA LEU A 177 -15.13 25.53 -6.71
C LEU A 177 -15.77 26.76 -7.35
N ASN A 178 -17.07 26.66 -7.66
CA ASN A 178 -17.93 27.73 -8.08
C ASN A 178 -19.20 27.71 -7.23
N ALA A 179 -20.14 28.64 -7.48
CA ALA A 179 -21.39 28.77 -6.74
C ALA A 179 -22.23 27.49 -6.82
N ASP A 180 -22.30 26.84 -8.00
CA ASP A 180 -23.10 25.63 -8.22
C ASP A 180 -22.52 24.43 -7.46
N VAL A 181 -21.18 24.24 -7.51
CA VAL A 181 -20.50 23.18 -6.75
C VAL A 181 -20.68 23.40 -5.24
N LEU A 182 -20.57 24.64 -4.78
CA LEU A 182 -20.77 24.95 -3.35
C LEU A 182 -22.23 24.72 -2.93
N PHE A 183 -23.19 25.09 -3.77
CA PHE A 183 -24.59 24.81 -3.53
C PHE A 183 -24.86 23.31 -3.41
N ARG A 184 -24.33 22.52 -4.36
CA ARG A 184 -24.45 21.06 -4.33
C ARG A 184 -23.76 20.43 -3.11
N LEU A 185 -22.61 20.95 -2.69
CA LEU A 185 -21.98 20.50 -1.45
C LEU A 185 -22.85 20.76 -0.22
N LYS A 186 -23.57 21.89 -0.16
CA LYS A 186 -24.50 22.20 0.93
C LYS A 186 -25.70 21.24 0.94
N GLU A 187 -26.32 20.98 -0.22
CA GLU A 187 -27.42 20.03 -0.34
C GLU A 187 -27.04 18.61 0.10
N LEU A 188 -25.78 18.20 -0.16
CA LEU A 188 -25.27 16.89 0.23
C LEU A 188 -24.95 16.75 1.73
N HIS A 189 -24.98 17.86 2.51
CA HIS A 189 -24.76 17.83 3.96
C HIS A 189 -26.01 18.37 4.69
N PRO A 190 -27.05 17.51 4.86
CA PRO A 190 -28.28 17.92 5.49
C PRO A 190 -28.11 18.29 6.97
N GLU A 191 -29.06 19.00 7.50
CA GLU A 191 -29.21 19.30 8.93
C GLU A 191 -29.58 18.01 9.69
N ALA A 192 -29.30 17.99 11.00
CA ALA A 192 -29.66 16.89 11.88
C ALA A 192 -31.17 16.69 11.97
N VAL A 193 -31.60 15.44 11.91
CA VAL A 193 -33.02 15.06 11.99
C VAL A 193 -33.24 14.26 13.28
N ALA A 194 -34.36 14.52 13.94
CA ALA A 194 -34.77 13.75 15.12
C ALA A 194 -34.98 12.27 14.76
N PRO A 195 -34.55 11.33 15.59
CA PRO A 195 -34.74 9.90 15.33
C PRO A 195 -36.21 9.52 15.51
N ASN A 196 -36.61 8.43 14.85
CA ASN A 196 -37.86 7.76 15.14
C ASN A 196 -37.68 6.86 16.37
N ASP A 197 -38.50 7.01 17.39
CA ASP A 197 -38.40 6.23 18.63
C ASP A 197 -38.59 4.72 18.43
N GLY A 198 -39.30 4.33 17.38
CA GLY A 198 -39.56 2.91 17.04
C GLY A 198 -38.30 2.11 16.63
N ILE A 199 -37.25 2.78 16.22
CA ILE A 199 -35.98 2.14 15.83
C ILE A 199 -34.91 2.19 16.92
N LEU A 200 -35.15 2.88 18.03
CA LEU A 200 -34.21 3.00 19.13
C LEU A 200 -34.22 1.75 20.02
N SER A 201 -33.03 1.19 20.24
CA SER A 201 -32.85 0.06 21.17
C SER A 201 -33.23 0.47 22.59
N ARG A 202 -33.80 -0.47 23.37
CA ARG A 202 -34.27 -0.23 24.74
C ARG A 202 -33.55 -1.13 25.74
N GLY A 203 -33.59 -0.74 27.02
CA GLY A 203 -32.95 -1.44 28.13
C GLY A 203 -31.59 -0.88 28.48
N PRO A 204 -30.86 -1.47 29.45
CA PRO A 204 -29.53 -1.04 29.80
C PRO A 204 -28.51 -1.53 28.75
N PRO A 205 -27.61 -0.67 28.25
CA PRO A 205 -26.56 -1.12 27.36
C PRO A 205 -25.54 -2.00 28.10
N PRO A 206 -24.89 -2.96 27.46
CA PRO A 206 -23.89 -3.80 28.07
C PRO A 206 -22.63 -2.99 28.47
N ASP A 207 -22.03 -3.33 29.60
CA ASP A 207 -20.77 -2.75 30.04
C ASP A 207 -19.59 -3.30 29.23
N VAL A 208 -18.62 -2.44 28.98
CA VAL A 208 -17.40 -2.80 28.25
C VAL A 208 -16.19 -2.69 29.19
N LEU A 209 -15.52 -3.80 29.39
CA LEU A 209 -14.33 -3.86 30.22
C LEU A 209 -13.15 -3.14 29.52
N ALA A 210 -12.34 -2.42 30.29
CA ALA A 210 -11.19 -1.66 29.81
C ALA A 210 -10.15 -2.52 29.06
N ILE A 211 -10.04 -3.80 29.40
CA ILE A 211 -9.12 -4.76 28.78
C ILE A 211 -9.35 -4.92 27.26
N VAL A 212 -10.57 -4.68 26.77
CA VAL A 212 -10.90 -4.71 25.33
C VAL A 212 -10.08 -3.71 24.54
N PHE A 213 -9.64 -2.61 25.17
CA PHE A 213 -8.90 -1.53 24.54
C PHE A 213 -7.38 -1.63 24.67
N GLU A 214 -6.85 -2.56 25.47
CA GLU A 214 -5.40 -2.77 25.64
C GLU A 214 -4.64 -3.06 24.34
N PRO A 215 -5.20 -3.78 23.35
CA PRO A 215 -4.54 -3.98 22.05
C PRO A 215 -4.24 -2.67 21.31
N ILE A 216 -4.87 -1.53 21.67
CA ILE A 216 -4.54 -0.20 21.16
C ILE A 216 -3.24 0.28 21.82
N ASN A 217 -2.11 -0.22 21.37
CA ASN A 217 -0.79 0.05 21.91
C ASN A 217 0.12 0.75 20.87
N ALA A 218 1.33 1.13 21.27
CA ALA A 218 2.30 1.82 20.44
C ALA A 218 2.63 1.04 19.15
N GLN A 219 2.71 -0.29 19.22
CA GLN A 219 3.01 -1.14 18.06
C GLN A 219 1.86 -1.11 17.06
N LEU A 220 0.61 -1.16 17.50
CA LEU A 220 -0.56 -1.06 16.62
C LEU A 220 -0.62 0.33 15.97
N ILE A 221 -0.44 1.43 16.72
CA ILE A 221 -0.39 2.80 16.18
C ILE A 221 0.68 2.90 15.09
N ARG A 222 1.91 2.44 15.35
CA ARG A 222 2.99 2.42 14.37
C ARG A 222 2.63 1.62 13.13
N SER A 223 2.08 0.42 13.28
CA SER A 223 1.68 -0.43 12.16
C SER A 223 0.57 0.22 11.31
N CYS A 224 -0.39 0.91 11.94
CA CYS A 224 -1.43 1.67 11.27
C CYS A 224 -0.87 2.90 10.54
N ALA A 225 0.12 3.59 11.11
CA ALA A 225 0.81 4.71 10.46
C ALA A 225 1.55 4.24 9.20
N ILE A 226 2.30 3.14 9.28
CA ILE A 226 3.01 2.55 8.14
C ILE A 226 2.05 2.22 7.00
N ARG A 227 0.88 1.65 7.30
CA ARG A 227 -0.16 1.30 6.32
C ARG A 227 -1.04 2.48 5.89
N SER A 228 -0.80 3.69 6.41
CA SER A 228 -1.56 4.88 6.03
C SER A 228 -1.01 5.51 4.75
N SER A 229 -1.89 6.06 3.93
CA SER A 229 -1.57 6.73 2.67
C SER A 229 -2.49 7.92 2.44
N GLY A 230 -2.14 8.79 1.50
CA GLY A 230 -2.96 9.90 1.05
C GLY A 230 -2.61 11.24 1.69
N SER A 231 -3.32 12.28 1.24
CA SER A 231 -3.11 13.68 1.61
C SER A 231 -3.56 13.99 3.04
N GLY A 232 -3.07 15.09 3.59
CA GLY A 232 -3.44 15.59 4.90
C GLY A 232 -4.82 16.22 4.94
N GLY A 233 -5.38 16.31 6.15
CA GLY A 233 -6.60 17.05 6.48
C GLY A 233 -6.40 18.54 6.42
N VAL A 234 -7.05 19.26 7.33
CA VAL A 234 -6.98 20.73 7.43
C VAL A 234 -5.56 21.20 7.75
N SER A 235 -4.86 20.51 8.65
CA SER A 235 -3.45 20.79 8.99
C SER A 235 -2.47 20.51 7.87
N GLY A 236 -2.87 19.94 6.73
CA GLY A 236 -1.98 19.56 5.64
C GLY A 236 -1.01 18.41 5.95
N GLY A 237 -0.99 17.88 7.17
CA GLY A 237 -0.16 16.77 7.59
C GLY A 237 -0.55 15.46 6.91
N ASP A 238 0.26 14.98 5.95
CA ASP A 238 -0.02 13.77 5.19
C ASP A 238 0.59 12.50 5.80
N ALA A 239 0.31 11.37 5.17
CA ALA A 239 0.77 10.07 5.63
C ALA A 239 2.30 9.94 5.65
N ALA A 240 3.03 10.54 4.69
CA ALA A 240 4.48 10.48 4.64
C ALA A 240 5.12 11.21 5.84
N MET A 241 4.60 12.39 6.15
CA MET A 241 5.03 13.18 7.30
C MET A 241 4.81 12.44 8.62
N TRP A 242 3.59 11.90 8.83
CA TRP A 242 3.27 11.18 10.07
C TRP A 242 4.04 9.87 10.22
N LYS A 243 4.32 9.16 9.10
CA LYS A 243 5.24 8.02 9.12
C LYS A 243 6.64 8.43 9.59
N GLN A 244 7.14 9.56 9.13
CA GLN A 244 8.43 10.06 9.56
C GLN A 244 8.46 10.31 11.06
N PHE A 245 7.46 10.99 11.62
CA PHE A 245 7.37 11.27 13.05
C PHE A 245 7.28 10.00 13.90
N LEU A 246 6.49 9.02 13.47
CA LEU A 246 6.20 7.79 14.22
C LEU A 246 7.22 6.66 14.01
N CYS A 247 8.12 6.76 13.01
CA CYS A 247 8.99 5.64 12.64
C CYS A 247 10.49 6.00 12.50
N SER A 248 10.89 7.29 12.54
CA SER A 248 12.24 7.68 12.11
C SER A 248 13.11 8.35 13.17
N HIS A 249 12.60 8.54 14.39
CA HIS A 249 13.28 9.26 15.47
C HIS A 249 13.57 8.37 16.70
N GLY A 250 13.70 7.04 16.51
CA GLY A 250 14.08 6.10 17.56
C GLY A 250 13.14 6.15 18.77
N VAL A 251 13.70 6.30 19.97
CA VAL A 251 12.94 6.34 21.23
C VAL A 251 11.91 7.46 21.28
N HIS A 252 12.15 8.60 20.63
CA HIS A 252 11.20 9.71 20.58
C HIS A 252 9.94 9.33 19.77
N SER A 253 10.13 8.59 18.66
CA SER A 253 9.00 8.01 17.91
C SER A 253 8.24 6.96 18.74
N ASP A 254 8.94 6.17 19.56
CA ASP A 254 8.31 5.18 20.47
C ASP A 254 7.44 5.87 21.50
N MET A 255 7.94 6.94 22.13
CA MET A 255 7.19 7.75 23.09
C MET A 255 5.97 8.44 22.44
N LEU A 256 6.10 8.92 21.21
CA LEU A 256 4.97 9.50 20.48
C LEU A 256 3.90 8.44 20.17
N CYS A 257 4.30 7.24 19.72
CA CYS A 257 3.36 6.14 19.50
C CYS A 257 2.61 5.76 20.79
N GLU A 258 3.30 5.76 21.94
CA GLU A 258 2.68 5.46 23.23
C GLU A 258 1.69 6.55 23.65
N ALA A 259 2.06 7.84 23.55
CA ALA A 259 1.16 8.94 23.87
C ALA A 259 -0.10 8.93 22.97
N MET A 260 0.07 8.61 21.67
CA MET A 260 -1.05 8.45 20.75
C MET A 260 -1.92 7.25 21.13
N ALA A 261 -1.33 6.13 21.55
CA ALA A 261 -2.08 4.95 21.99
C ALA A 261 -2.91 5.24 23.25
N LEU A 262 -2.32 5.94 24.21
CA LEU A 262 -3.02 6.39 25.44
C LEU A 262 -4.22 7.28 25.10
N HIS A 263 -4.01 8.30 24.27
CA HIS A 263 -5.09 9.20 23.84
C HIS A 263 -6.18 8.45 23.03
N ALA A 264 -5.80 7.48 22.17
CA ALA A 264 -6.76 6.66 21.45
C ALA A 264 -7.60 5.78 22.39
N ARG A 265 -7.00 5.19 23.43
CA ARG A 265 -7.73 4.42 24.47
C ARG A 265 -8.69 5.30 25.24
N SER A 266 -8.29 6.51 25.64
CA SER A 266 -9.17 7.43 26.39
C SER A 266 -10.44 7.78 25.58
N LEU A 267 -10.33 7.94 24.24
CA LEU A 267 -11.50 8.16 23.36
C LEU A 267 -12.46 6.95 23.33
N CYS A 268 -11.99 5.75 23.63
CA CYS A 268 -12.83 4.54 23.73
C CYS A 268 -13.44 4.37 25.12
N GLN A 269 -12.81 4.93 26.16
CA GLN A 269 -13.19 4.73 27.56
C GLN A 269 -14.01 5.89 28.14
N GLU A 270 -13.80 7.11 27.63
CA GLU A 270 -14.37 8.34 28.18
C GLU A 270 -14.97 9.22 27.09
N ILE A 271 -15.91 10.06 27.49
CA ILE A 271 -16.48 11.11 26.64
C ILE A 271 -15.68 12.39 26.86
N HIS A 272 -15.00 12.85 25.81
CA HIS A 272 -14.17 14.05 25.84
C HIS A 272 -15.00 15.33 25.65
N ASP A 273 -14.48 16.46 26.14
CA ASP A 273 -15.05 17.78 25.82
C ASP A 273 -15.00 18.01 24.31
N PRO A 274 -16.10 18.32 23.63
CA PRO A 274 -16.14 18.51 22.18
C PRO A 274 -15.21 19.61 21.69
N ARG A 275 -14.98 20.66 22.49
CA ARG A 275 -14.06 21.76 22.19
C ARG A 275 -12.61 21.27 22.03
N SER A 276 -12.24 20.26 22.82
CA SER A 276 -10.91 19.64 22.73
C SER A 276 -10.69 18.85 21.45
N LEU A 277 -11.77 18.33 20.83
CA LEU A 277 -11.70 17.50 19.64
C LEU A 277 -11.92 18.26 18.33
N GLU A 278 -12.29 19.55 18.36
CA GLU A 278 -12.66 20.34 17.18
C GLU A 278 -11.65 20.21 16.03
N ALA A 279 -10.38 20.53 16.27
CA ALA A 279 -9.33 20.46 15.25
C ALA A 279 -9.04 19.03 14.79
N PHE A 280 -9.18 18.04 15.67
CA PHE A 280 -8.95 16.63 15.37
C PHE A 280 -10.04 16.04 14.48
N LEU A 281 -11.28 16.51 14.63
CA LEU A 281 -12.44 16.06 13.88
C LEU A 281 -12.67 16.84 12.57
N ALA A 282 -12.14 18.04 12.45
CA ALA A 282 -12.26 18.88 11.26
C ALA A 282 -11.79 18.15 10.00
N ASN A 283 -12.47 18.41 8.87
CA ASN A 283 -12.12 17.79 7.61
C ASN A 283 -11.92 18.86 6.53
N ARG A 284 -10.98 18.60 5.63
CA ARG A 284 -10.86 19.32 4.37
C ARG A 284 -11.80 18.67 3.35
N LEU A 285 -12.81 19.40 2.92
CA LEU A 285 -13.82 18.91 1.98
C LEU A 285 -13.35 19.13 0.54
N VAL A 286 -13.34 18.05 -0.26
CA VAL A 286 -12.92 18.06 -1.66
C VAL A 286 -14.08 17.59 -2.55
N PRO A 287 -14.54 18.42 -3.51
CA PRO A 287 -15.55 18.02 -4.48
C PRO A 287 -14.91 17.18 -5.60
N LEU A 288 -15.25 15.90 -5.65
CA LEU A 288 -14.83 15.03 -6.75
C LEU A 288 -15.93 14.93 -7.81
N ASP A 289 -15.54 14.93 -9.09
CA ASP A 289 -16.42 14.69 -10.22
C ASP A 289 -17.02 13.28 -10.17
N LYS A 290 -18.36 13.18 -10.18
CA LYS A 290 -19.11 11.90 -10.22
C LYS A 290 -19.68 11.58 -11.59
N ASN A 291 -19.72 12.59 -12.49
CA ASN A 291 -20.21 12.60 -13.86
C ASN A 291 -21.49 11.73 -14.11
N PRO A 292 -22.71 12.29 -13.95
CA PRO A 292 -22.99 13.64 -13.48
C PRO A 292 -23.00 13.75 -11.95
N GLY A 293 -22.62 14.92 -11.41
CA GLY A 293 -22.77 15.29 -10.03
C GLY A 293 -21.46 15.48 -9.26
N VAL A 294 -21.59 15.70 -7.96
CA VAL A 294 -20.48 15.96 -7.05
C VAL A 294 -20.41 14.87 -5.97
N ARG A 295 -19.22 14.34 -5.71
CA ARG A 295 -18.97 13.48 -4.54
C ARG A 295 -18.22 14.28 -3.49
N PRO A 296 -18.80 14.55 -2.31
CA PRO A 296 -18.13 15.27 -1.23
C PRO A 296 -17.20 14.31 -0.47
N VAL A 297 -15.89 14.52 -0.55
CA VAL A 297 -14.93 13.71 0.19
C VAL A 297 -14.28 14.54 1.30
N GLY A 298 -14.56 14.19 2.55
CA GLY A 298 -13.96 14.79 3.73
C GLY A 298 -12.62 14.14 4.07
N ILE A 299 -11.53 14.88 3.92
CA ILE A 299 -10.19 14.41 4.28
C ILE A 299 -9.90 14.82 5.72
N GLY A 300 -10.01 13.88 6.64
CA GLY A 300 -9.72 14.08 8.06
C GLY A 300 -8.22 14.11 8.38
N GLU A 301 -7.89 14.60 9.58
CA GLU A 301 -6.54 14.64 10.09
C GLU A 301 -5.87 13.26 10.13
N MET A 302 -4.58 13.21 9.85
CA MET A 302 -3.87 11.92 9.77
C MET A 302 -3.86 11.15 11.10
N PRO A 303 -3.67 11.77 12.28
CA PRO A 303 -3.82 11.06 13.56
C PRO A 303 -5.18 10.41 13.72
N ARG A 304 -6.28 11.10 13.38
CA ARG A 304 -7.63 10.54 13.40
C ARG A 304 -7.76 9.32 12.48
N ARG A 305 -7.13 9.39 11.30
CA ARG A 305 -7.15 8.28 10.33
C ARG A 305 -6.31 7.08 10.80
N ILE A 306 -5.21 7.31 11.50
CA ILE A 306 -4.41 6.27 12.15
C ILE A 306 -5.23 5.61 13.26
N TYR A 307 -5.89 6.40 14.11
CA TYR A 307 -6.77 5.91 15.17
C TYR A 307 -7.93 5.08 14.62
N GLY A 308 -8.63 5.59 13.61
CA GLY A 308 -9.73 4.86 12.98
C GLY A 308 -9.32 3.50 12.41
N LYS A 309 -8.09 3.40 11.86
CA LYS A 309 -7.53 2.10 11.45
C LYS A 309 -7.22 1.19 12.64
N ALA A 310 -6.70 1.73 13.75
CA ALA A 310 -6.45 0.95 14.95
C ALA A 310 -7.76 0.43 15.55
N PHE A 311 -8.79 1.28 15.62
CA PHE A 311 -10.14 0.92 16.07
C PHE A 311 -10.75 -0.15 15.16
N SER A 312 -10.64 0.00 13.84
CA SER A 312 -11.12 -1.01 12.88
C SER A 312 -10.45 -2.38 13.04
N VAL A 313 -9.22 -2.43 13.51
CA VAL A 313 -8.53 -3.69 13.81
C VAL A 313 -9.05 -4.30 15.10
N VAL A 314 -9.19 -3.50 16.15
CA VAL A 314 -9.58 -3.99 17.49
C VAL A 314 -11.04 -4.42 17.51
N PHE A 315 -11.95 -3.64 16.92
CA PHE A 315 -13.39 -3.91 16.95
C PHE A 315 -13.88 -4.80 15.81
N LYS A 316 -12.96 -5.32 14.97
CA LYS A 316 -13.33 -6.08 13.77
C LYS A 316 -14.33 -7.22 14.05
N GLN A 317 -14.07 -8.01 15.09
CA GLN A 317 -14.91 -9.18 15.41
C GLN A 317 -16.27 -8.76 15.95
N ASP A 318 -16.33 -7.73 16.78
CA ASP A 318 -17.59 -7.22 17.34
C ASP A 318 -18.50 -6.69 16.23
N VAL A 319 -17.93 -5.94 15.27
CA VAL A 319 -18.68 -5.43 14.11
C VAL A 319 -19.15 -6.57 13.21
N ILE A 320 -18.31 -7.59 12.95
CA ILE A 320 -18.73 -8.78 12.17
C ILE A 320 -19.85 -9.52 12.88
N ALA A 321 -19.77 -9.70 14.21
CA ALA A 321 -20.82 -10.34 14.98
C ALA A 321 -22.14 -9.57 14.92
N ALA A 322 -22.10 -8.24 14.98
CA ALA A 322 -23.26 -7.37 14.88
C ALA A 322 -23.89 -7.36 13.47
N THR A 323 -23.08 -7.39 12.40
CA THR A 323 -23.54 -7.28 11.00
C THR A 323 -23.82 -8.63 10.34
N GLY A 324 -23.23 -9.71 10.85
CA GLY A 324 -23.50 -11.10 10.43
C GLY A 324 -23.16 -11.39 8.97
N ALA A 325 -23.99 -12.26 8.37
CA ALA A 325 -23.91 -12.63 6.95
C ALA A 325 -24.81 -11.76 6.04
N THR A 326 -25.40 -10.67 6.57
CA THR A 326 -26.36 -9.86 5.83
C THR A 326 -25.75 -8.54 5.36
N GLN A 327 -24.99 -7.82 6.23
CA GLN A 327 -24.29 -6.58 5.86
C GLN A 327 -22.77 -6.84 5.83
N LEU A 328 -22.19 -6.94 4.63
CA LEU A 328 -20.88 -7.54 4.41
C LEU A 328 -19.74 -6.53 4.20
N CYS A 329 -19.99 -5.24 4.41
CA CYS A 329 -18.98 -4.21 4.15
C CYS A 329 -17.97 -4.00 5.29
N CYS A 330 -18.11 -4.70 6.43
CA CYS A 330 -17.40 -4.36 7.66
C CYS A 330 -16.35 -5.37 8.11
N GLY A 331 -15.68 -6.03 7.17
CA GLY A 331 -14.54 -6.87 7.50
C GLY A 331 -14.73 -8.36 7.26
N GLN A 332 -15.90 -8.76 6.76
CA GLN A 332 -16.10 -10.07 6.18
C GLN A 332 -15.22 -10.20 4.93
N GLU A 333 -14.38 -11.22 4.92
CA GLU A 333 -13.44 -11.41 3.80
C GLU A 333 -14.16 -11.84 2.55
N ALA A 334 -13.79 -11.23 1.42
CA ALA A 334 -14.39 -11.46 0.12
C ALA A 334 -15.93 -11.29 0.12
N GLY A 335 -16.47 -10.38 0.96
CA GLY A 335 -17.89 -10.14 1.09
C GLY A 335 -18.57 -9.79 -0.23
N ILE A 336 -17.94 -8.94 -1.06
CA ILE A 336 -18.46 -8.59 -2.39
C ILE A 336 -18.55 -9.83 -3.29
N GLU A 337 -17.47 -10.61 -3.38
CA GLU A 337 -17.43 -11.81 -4.19
C GLU A 337 -18.46 -12.85 -3.68
N ALA A 338 -18.64 -12.95 -2.36
CA ALA A 338 -19.62 -13.86 -1.77
C ALA A 338 -21.05 -13.47 -2.16
N ILE A 339 -21.40 -12.18 -2.14
CA ILE A 339 -22.71 -11.68 -2.59
C ILE A 339 -22.90 -12.02 -4.08
N ILE A 340 -21.95 -11.65 -4.93
CA ILE A 340 -22.06 -11.88 -6.38
C ILE A 340 -22.22 -13.38 -6.68
N HIS A 341 -21.44 -14.25 -6.02
CA HIS A 341 -21.57 -15.68 -6.21
C HIS A 341 -22.94 -16.20 -5.72
N ALA A 342 -23.41 -15.74 -4.55
CA ALA A 342 -24.71 -16.15 -4.03
C ALA A 342 -25.87 -15.70 -4.93
N MET A 343 -25.88 -14.42 -5.36
CA MET A 343 -26.91 -13.87 -6.23
C MET A 343 -26.89 -14.51 -7.63
N THR A 344 -25.69 -14.81 -8.16
CA THR A 344 -25.57 -15.52 -9.44
C THR A 344 -26.14 -16.95 -9.35
N ASP A 345 -25.87 -17.66 -8.27
CA ASP A 345 -26.42 -18.99 -8.03
C ASP A 345 -27.95 -18.94 -7.89
N LEU A 346 -28.46 -18.03 -7.06
CA LEU A 346 -29.90 -17.84 -6.86
C LEU A 346 -30.64 -17.47 -8.15
N PHE A 347 -30.06 -16.60 -9.00
CA PHE A 347 -30.67 -16.25 -10.27
C PHE A 347 -30.72 -17.42 -11.26
N ALA A 348 -29.78 -18.35 -11.15
CA ALA A 348 -29.78 -19.57 -11.95
C ALA A 348 -30.81 -20.62 -11.47
N ASP A 349 -31.32 -20.50 -10.24
CA ASP A 349 -32.26 -21.40 -9.63
C ASP A 349 -33.69 -21.20 -10.21
N ASP A 350 -34.41 -22.28 -10.50
CA ASP A 350 -35.74 -22.21 -11.13
C ASP A 350 -36.79 -21.54 -10.24
N ASP A 351 -36.61 -21.63 -8.94
CA ASP A 351 -37.51 -21.06 -7.93
C ASP A 351 -37.36 -19.55 -7.72
N CYS A 352 -36.39 -18.91 -8.37
CA CYS A 352 -36.12 -17.47 -8.27
C CYS A 352 -36.61 -16.72 -9.52
N ASP A 353 -37.61 -15.87 -9.38
CA ASP A 353 -38.18 -15.07 -10.49
C ASP A 353 -37.27 -13.93 -10.91
N GLY A 354 -36.54 -13.33 -9.96
CA GLY A 354 -35.68 -12.16 -10.27
C GLY A 354 -34.81 -11.73 -9.13
N ILE A 355 -33.98 -10.72 -9.47
CA ILE A 355 -33.08 -10.01 -8.52
C ILE A 355 -33.40 -8.52 -8.56
N LEU A 356 -33.59 -7.95 -7.40
CA LEU A 356 -33.75 -6.51 -7.20
C LEU A 356 -32.44 -5.90 -6.68
N LEU A 357 -31.91 -4.92 -7.41
CA LEU A 357 -30.70 -4.14 -7.07
C LEU A 357 -31.11 -2.73 -6.69
N ILE A 358 -30.78 -2.27 -5.50
CA ILE A 358 -31.23 -1.00 -4.93
C ILE A 358 -30.02 -0.09 -4.62
N ASP A 359 -30.02 1.13 -5.16
CA ASP A 359 -29.08 2.21 -4.85
C ASP A 359 -29.74 3.23 -3.89
N ALA A 360 -29.01 3.70 -2.89
CA ALA A 360 -29.48 4.70 -1.96
C ALA A 360 -29.03 6.12 -2.33
N ASP A 361 -29.88 7.12 -2.05
CA ASP A 361 -29.58 8.52 -2.31
C ASP A 361 -28.78 9.15 -1.18
N ASN A 362 -27.57 9.64 -1.49
CA ASN A 362 -26.66 10.35 -0.57
C ASN A 362 -26.45 9.62 0.76
N ALA A 363 -26.40 8.30 0.72
CA ALA A 363 -26.56 7.37 1.82
C ALA A 363 -25.72 7.71 3.07
N PHE A 364 -24.39 7.88 2.90
CA PHE A 364 -23.50 8.14 4.02
C PHE A 364 -23.76 9.45 4.75
N ASN A 365 -24.30 10.46 4.08
CA ASN A 365 -24.56 11.77 4.68
C ASN A 365 -25.98 11.90 5.24
N ARG A 366 -26.89 10.93 4.99
CA ARG A 366 -28.30 11.00 5.37
C ARG A 366 -28.69 10.02 6.46
N VAL A 367 -27.84 9.00 6.75
CA VAL A 367 -28.16 8.05 7.83
C VAL A 367 -28.35 8.80 9.15
N ASN A 368 -29.41 8.46 9.91
CA ASN A 368 -29.76 9.17 11.13
C ASN A 368 -28.67 9.00 12.19
N ARG A 369 -27.91 10.07 12.41
CA ARG A 369 -26.73 10.08 13.28
C ARG A 369 -27.09 9.81 14.74
N TYR A 370 -28.17 10.36 15.24
CA TYR A 370 -28.59 10.16 16.62
C TYR A 370 -28.98 8.71 16.84
N ALA A 371 -29.79 8.14 15.96
CA ALA A 371 -30.24 6.76 16.08
C ALA A 371 -29.07 5.78 16.11
N VAL A 372 -28.06 5.96 15.23
CA VAL A 372 -26.90 5.07 15.22
C VAL A 372 -26.04 5.22 16.48
N LEU A 373 -25.82 6.45 16.97
CA LEU A 373 -25.06 6.68 18.20
C LEU A 373 -25.76 6.11 19.43
N HIS A 374 -27.10 6.09 19.42
CA HIS A 374 -27.88 5.43 20.44
C HIS A 374 -27.78 3.89 20.31
N ASN A 375 -28.08 3.35 19.14
CA ASN A 375 -28.18 1.89 18.93
C ASN A 375 -26.83 1.17 19.02
N VAL A 376 -25.71 1.83 18.69
CA VAL A 376 -24.38 1.23 18.77
C VAL A 376 -24.00 0.81 20.19
N GLN A 377 -24.59 1.44 21.22
CA GLN A 377 -24.36 1.07 22.62
C GLN A 377 -24.83 -0.35 22.92
N TYR A 378 -25.77 -0.87 22.14
CA TYR A 378 -26.33 -2.22 22.27
C TYR A 378 -25.73 -3.20 21.27
N SER A 379 -25.58 -2.78 20.01
CA SER A 379 -25.13 -3.64 18.91
C SER A 379 -23.61 -3.84 18.86
N CYS A 380 -22.84 -2.81 19.23
CA CYS A 380 -21.38 -2.85 19.26
C CYS A 380 -20.84 -1.93 20.36
N PRO A 381 -21.02 -2.27 21.64
CA PRO A 381 -20.75 -1.40 22.80
C PRO A 381 -19.31 -0.87 22.83
N ALA A 382 -18.34 -1.67 22.40
CA ALA A 382 -16.93 -1.28 22.35
C ALA A 382 -16.68 -0.04 21.44
N MET A 383 -17.50 0.20 20.42
CA MET A 383 -17.41 1.37 19.55
C MET A 383 -18.20 2.59 20.05
N ALA A 384 -19.08 2.43 21.02
CA ALA A 384 -20.07 3.46 21.38
C ALA A 384 -19.42 4.80 21.77
N LYS A 385 -18.45 4.79 22.69
CA LYS A 385 -17.82 6.03 23.17
C LYS A 385 -16.99 6.72 22.10
N VAL A 386 -16.23 5.96 21.30
CA VAL A 386 -15.42 6.56 20.21
C VAL A 386 -16.31 7.15 19.10
N LEU A 387 -17.41 6.51 18.74
CA LEU A 387 -18.36 7.07 17.77
C LEU A 387 -19.07 8.31 18.34
N ASN A 388 -19.46 8.29 19.63
CA ASN A 388 -19.97 9.47 20.30
C ASN A 388 -18.97 10.63 20.31
N ASN A 389 -17.68 10.37 20.63
CA ASN A 389 -16.64 11.40 20.56
C ASN A 389 -16.47 11.98 19.16
N PHE A 390 -16.67 11.18 18.10
CA PHE A 390 -16.43 11.60 16.72
C PHE A 390 -17.65 12.28 16.07
N TYR A 391 -18.88 11.94 16.47
CA TYR A 391 -20.06 12.27 15.69
C TYR A 391 -21.22 12.91 16.47
N ARG A 392 -21.19 13.02 17.79
CA ARG A 392 -22.30 13.59 18.57
C ARG A 392 -22.53 15.08 18.33
N TYR A 393 -21.50 15.80 17.85
CA TYR A 393 -21.58 17.23 17.51
C TYR A 393 -21.32 17.47 16.02
N SER A 394 -21.70 18.66 15.56
CA SER A 394 -21.43 19.11 14.20
C SER A 394 -19.92 19.20 13.96
N VAL A 395 -19.45 18.72 12.80
CA VAL A 395 -18.04 18.73 12.42
C VAL A 395 -17.81 19.76 11.33
N ARG A 396 -16.78 20.60 11.49
CA ARG A 396 -16.39 21.64 10.52
C ARG A 396 -15.78 21.01 9.27
N LEU A 397 -16.26 21.44 8.10
CA LEU A 397 -15.81 21.01 6.79
C LEU A 397 -15.24 22.22 6.03
N PHE A 398 -13.92 22.28 5.89
CA PHE A 398 -13.24 23.38 5.22
C PHE A 398 -13.11 23.13 3.73
N VAL A 399 -13.72 23.99 2.92
CA VAL A 399 -13.66 23.91 1.46
C VAL A 399 -12.52 24.78 0.94
N ALA A 400 -11.83 24.37 -0.11
CA ALA A 400 -10.81 25.20 -0.75
C ALA A 400 -11.43 26.54 -1.17
N GLY A 401 -10.71 27.67 -0.92
CA GLY A 401 -11.23 29.01 -1.17
C GLY A 401 -11.89 29.69 0.03
N GLY A 402 -11.93 29.04 1.20
CA GLY A 402 -12.31 29.65 2.48
C GLY A 402 -13.77 29.47 2.88
N ALA A 403 -14.57 28.77 2.08
CA ALA A 403 -15.93 28.39 2.48
C ALA A 403 -15.90 27.29 3.54
N GLU A 404 -16.88 27.33 4.45
CA GLU A 404 -17.07 26.36 5.52
C GLU A 404 -18.48 25.79 5.51
N LEU A 405 -18.60 24.49 5.74
CA LEU A 405 -19.86 23.77 5.92
C LEU A 405 -19.81 22.97 7.22
N LEU A 406 -20.97 22.53 7.68
CA LEU A 406 -21.11 21.67 8.85
C LEU A 406 -21.62 20.28 8.44
N SER A 407 -20.98 19.22 8.95
CA SER A 407 -21.52 17.86 8.90
C SER A 407 -22.34 17.64 10.17
N GLN A 408 -23.66 17.66 10.05
CA GLN A 408 -24.59 17.56 11.17
C GLN A 408 -25.29 16.20 11.21
N GLU A 409 -25.50 15.57 10.04
CA GLU A 409 -26.15 14.29 9.89
C GLU A 409 -25.21 13.26 9.23
N GLY A 410 -25.55 12.00 9.28
CA GLY A 410 -24.82 10.92 8.64
C GLY A 410 -23.38 10.72 9.12
N THR A 411 -22.57 10.17 8.25
CA THR A 411 -21.13 9.95 8.45
C THR A 411 -20.32 10.75 7.43
N THR A 412 -19.07 11.08 7.74
CA THR A 412 -18.22 11.82 6.81
C THR A 412 -17.54 10.85 5.84
N GLN A 413 -17.80 10.96 4.53
CA GLN A 413 -17.09 10.19 3.50
C GLN A 413 -15.57 10.46 3.56
N GLY A 414 -14.79 9.43 3.87
CA GLY A 414 -13.34 9.52 4.10
C GLY A 414 -12.91 9.29 5.55
N CYS A 415 -13.83 9.25 6.49
CA CYS A 415 -13.55 8.78 7.85
C CYS A 415 -13.34 7.26 7.86
N PRO A 416 -12.29 6.72 8.48
CA PRO A 416 -12.05 5.28 8.53
C PRO A 416 -13.15 4.46 9.21
N LEU A 417 -13.93 5.07 10.10
CA LEU A 417 -15.04 4.42 10.82
C LEU A 417 -16.40 4.60 10.13
N ALA A 418 -16.46 5.38 9.04
CA ALA A 418 -17.74 5.69 8.38
C ALA A 418 -18.45 4.43 7.88
N MET A 419 -17.70 3.46 7.34
CA MET A 419 -18.24 2.20 6.83
C MET A 419 -18.84 1.34 7.94
N GLN A 420 -18.12 1.18 9.05
CA GLN A 420 -18.63 0.42 10.21
C GLN A 420 -19.84 1.10 10.84
N MET A 421 -19.77 2.41 11.03
CA MET A 421 -20.89 3.17 11.57
C MET A 421 -22.13 3.06 10.69
N TYR A 422 -21.95 3.18 9.37
CA TYR A 422 -23.06 3.07 8.41
C TYR A 422 -23.69 1.67 8.41
N ALA A 423 -22.86 0.62 8.42
CA ALA A 423 -23.33 -0.75 8.47
C ALA A 423 -24.16 -1.02 9.74
N LEU A 424 -23.65 -0.59 10.91
CA LEU A 424 -24.36 -0.74 12.18
C LEU A 424 -25.66 0.06 12.21
N ALA A 425 -25.69 1.22 11.53
CA ALA A 425 -26.88 2.06 11.44
C ALA A 425 -28.05 1.39 10.71
N LEU A 426 -27.74 0.57 9.69
CA LEU A 426 -28.75 -0.11 8.89
C LEU A 426 -29.26 -1.41 9.50
N MET A 427 -28.57 -1.98 10.50
CA MET A 427 -28.95 -3.29 11.06
C MET A 427 -30.39 -3.35 11.58
N PRO A 428 -30.95 -2.33 12.26
CA PRO A 428 -32.35 -2.34 12.65
C PRO A 428 -33.31 -2.47 11.46
N LEU A 429 -33.07 -1.73 10.38
CA LEU A 429 -33.89 -1.81 9.16
C LEU A 429 -33.75 -3.20 8.50
N ILE A 430 -32.54 -3.70 8.39
CA ILE A 430 -32.23 -5.01 7.79
C ILE A 430 -32.92 -6.14 8.56
N ASP A 431 -32.89 -6.09 9.90
CA ASP A 431 -33.57 -7.05 10.76
C ASP A 431 -35.09 -6.97 10.65
N LEU A 432 -35.65 -5.77 10.54
CA LEU A 432 -37.08 -5.56 10.30
C LEU A 432 -37.50 -6.10 8.92
N CYS A 433 -36.73 -5.85 7.87
CA CYS A 433 -36.96 -6.44 6.53
C CYS A 433 -37.09 -7.97 6.58
N ARG A 434 -36.26 -8.60 7.38
CA ARG A 434 -36.27 -10.06 7.55
C ARG A 434 -37.52 -10.59 8.23
N GLN A 435 -38.06 -9.83 9.20
CA GLN A 435 -39.18 -10.25 10.06
C GLN A 435 -40.54 -9.83 9.50
N LEU A 436 -40.63 -8.72 8.79
CA LEU A 436 -41.89 -8.04 8.49
C LEU A 436 -42.21 -7.96 6.99
N VAL A 437 -41.42 -8.59 6.11
CA VAL A 437 -41.83 -8.69 4.70
C VAL A 437 -42.87 -9.82 4.57
N PRO A 438 -44.17 -9.60 4.96
CA PRO A 438 -45.21 -10.57 4.75
C PRO A 438 -45.57 -10.57 3.27
N CYS A 439 -45.65 -11.71 2.67
CA CYS A 439 -46.34 -11.88 1.40
C CYS A 439 -47.79 -12.41 1.68
N PRO A 440 -48.82 -11.57 1.55
CA PRO A 440 -50.18 -12.00 1.83
C PRO A 440 -50.72 -13.08 0.88
N GLU A 441 -50.05 -13.26 -0.26
CA GLU A 441 -50.52 -14.09 -1.37
C GLU A 441 -49.87 -15.48 -1.44
N GLU A 442 -48.79 -15.70 -0.67
CA GLU A 442 -48.08 -16.98 -0.60
C GLU A 442 -48.17 -17.62 0.81
N PRO A 443 -48.48 -18.92 0.93
CA PRO A 443 -48.39 -19.58 2.20
C PRO A 443 -46.93 -19.57 2.71
N PRO A 444 -46.71 -19.58 4.03
CA PRO A 444 -45.36 -19.59 4.60
C PRO A 444 -44.69 -20.95 4.33
N ASP A 445 -44.11 -21.06 3.12
CA ASP A 445 -43.28 -22.20 2.76
C ASP A 445 -41.82 -21.87 3.08
N PRO A 446 -41.16 -22.60 3.95
CA PRO A 446 -39.76 -22.38 4.30
C PRO A 446 -38.80 -22.63 3.13
N THR A 447 -39.24 -23.26 2.03
CA THR A 447 -38.40 -23.53 0.86
C THR A 447 -38.27 -22.37 -0.13
N HIS A 448 -39.20 -21.36 -0.07
CA HIS A 448 -39.15 -20.18 -0.94
C HIS A 448 -38.70 -18.93 -0.18
N ALA A 449 -37.58 -19.03 0.53
CA ALA A 449 -37.04 -17.95 1.33
C ALA A 449 -36.56 -16.77 0.45
N PHE A 450 -37.18 -15.61 0.66
CA PHE A 450 -36.64 -14.35 0.22
C PHE A 450 -35.25 -14.17 0.78
N THR A 451 -34.29 -13.91 -0.09
CA THR A 451 -32.87 -13.66 0.26
C THR A 451 -32.51 -12.21 0.08
N GLN A 452 -31.94 -11.57 1.10
CA GLN A 452 -31.36 -10.24 1.03
C GLN A 452 -29.86 -10.25 1.36
N ALA A 453 -29.09 -9.41 0.69
CA ALA A 453 -27.69 -9.17 0.98
C ALA A 453 -27.35 -7.68 0.82
N TRP A 454 -26.45 -7.18 1.67
CA TRP A 454 -26.13 -5.77 1.72
C TRP A 454 -24.62 -5.55 1.69
N TYR A 455 -24.19 -4.57 0.91
CA TYR A 455 -22.83 -4.09 0.94
C TYR A 455 -22.81 -2.55 1.05
N ALA A 456 -22.66 -2.05 2.26
CA ALA A 456 -22.85 -0.65 2.62
C ALA A 456 -24.27 -0.17 2.24
N ASP A 457 -24.38 0.74 1.28
CA ASP A 457 -25.60 1.33 0.78
C ASP A 457 -26.27 0.51 -0.33
N ASP A 458 -25.53 -0.39 -1.00
CA ASP A 458 -26.09 -1.27 -2.02
C ASP A 458 -26.87 -2.40 -1.34
N ALA A 459 -28.19 -2.46 -1.57
CA ALA A 459 -29.06 -3.52 -1.12
C ALA A 459 -29.46 -4.43 -2.30
N GLN A 460 -29.49 -5.73 -2.08
CA GLN A 460 -29.87 -6.73 -3.07
C GLN A 460 -30.88 -7.71 -2.48
N ALA A 461 -31.79 -8.15 -3.31
CA ALA A 461 -32.73 -9.18 -2.93
C ALA A 461 -32.99 -10.12 -4.10
N ALA A 462 -33.17 -11.43 -3.80
CA ALA A 462 -33.50 -12.47 -4.76
C ALA A 462 -34.72 -13.25 -4.27
N GLY A 463 -35.62 -13.68 -5.18
CA GLY A 463 -36.79 -14.45 -4.85
C GLY A 463 -37.96 -14.21 -5.80
N SER A 464 -39.20 -14.52 -5.37
CA SER A 464 -40.42 -14.29 -6.16
C SER A 464 -40.75 -12.82 -6.32
N LEU A 465 -41.35 -12.43 -7.43
CA LEU A 465 -41.68 -11.03 -7.75
C LEU A 465 -42.55 -10.36 -6.67
N PRO A 466 -43.62 -11.02 -6.11
CA PRO A 466 -44.37 -10.41 -5.05
C PRO A 466 -43.58 -10.09 -3.79
N ARG A 467 -42.63 -10.93 -3.41
CA ARG A 467 -41.72 -10.70 -2.27
C ARG A 467 -40.75 -9.58 -2.54
N LEU A 468 -40.19 -9.49 -3.74
CA LEU A 468 -39.32 -8.39 -4.14
C LEU A 468 -40.03 -7.05 -4.11
N ARG A 469 -41.31 -7.00 -4.55
CA ARG A 469 -42.13 -5.79 -4.45
C ARG A 469 -42.40 -5.40 -3.00
N ALA A 470 -42.76 -6.37 -2.16
CA ALA A 470 -43.02 -6.14 -0.74
C ALA A 470 -41.73 -5.56 -0.04
N PHE A 471 -40.58 -6.13 -0.35
CA PHE A 471 -39.27 -5.63 0.15
C PHE A 471 -39.01 -4.20 -0.29
N LEU A 472 -39.17 -3.88 -1.58
CA LEU A 472 -38.97 -2.52 -2.07
C LEU A 472 -39.93 -1.53 -1.40
N LYS A 473 -41.21 -1.87 -1.30
CA LYS A 473 -42.19 -1.05 -0.64
C LYS A 473 -41.85 -0.81 0.83
N PHE A 474 -41.45 -1.87 1.54
CA PHE A 474 -41.02 -1.76 2.93
C PHE A 474 -39.80 -0.83 3.09
N LEU A 475 -38.84 -0.89 2.18
CA LEU A 475 -37.68 0.03 2.20
C LEU A 475 -38.08 1.47 1.89
N LEU A 476 -39.06 1.69 1.02
CA LEU A 476 -39.57 3.05 0.72
C LEU A 476 -40.28 3.64 1.94
N ASP A 477 -41.08 2.82 2.66
CA ASP A 477 -41.87 3.26 3.79
C ASP A 477 -41.02 3.41 5.07
N CYS A 478 -40.19 2.44 5.38
CA CYS A 478 -39.44 2.37 6.63
C CYS A 478 -37.98 2.85 6.54
N GLY A 479 -37.37 2.80 5.37
CA GLY A 479 -35.99 3.25 5.17
C GLY A 479 -35.70 4.69 5.66
N PRO A 480 -36.61 5.67 5.38
CA PRO A 480 -36.42 7.04 5.84
C PRO A 480 -36.28 7.17 7.36
N THR A 481 -36.84 6.25 8.14
CA THR A 481 -36.76 6.29 9.62
C THR A 481 -35.33 6.11 10.14
N VAL A 482 -34.48 5.38 9.40
CA VAL A 482 -33.04 5.22 9.71
C VAL A 482 -32.17 6.15 8.86
N GLY A 483 -32.76 6.96 7.97
CA GLY A 483 -32.04 7.80 7.02
C GLY A 483 -31.57 7.06 5.76
N TYR A 484 -32.19 5.93 5.42
CA TYR A 484 -31.96 5.20 4.17
C TYR A 484 -33.04 5.57 3.15
N PHE A 485 -32.65 6.24 2.09
CA PHE A 485 -33.57 6.72 1.05
C PHE A 485 -33.28 6.00 -0.26
N VAL A 486 -34.21 5.16 -0.68
CA VAL A 486 -34.13 4.44 -1.96
C VAL A 486 -34.10 5.42 -3.13
N LYS A 487 -33.14 5.28 -4.02
CA LYS A 487 -33.12 6.02 -5.29
C LYS A 487 -33.86 5.22 -6.36
N VAL A 488 -35.16 5.40 -6.42
CA VAL A 488 -36.05 4.60 -7.27
C VAL A 488 -35.57 4.59 -8.73
N SER A 489 -35.20 5.74 -9.30
CA SER A 489 -34.73 5.86 -10.71
C SER A 489 -33.44 5.10 -11.01
N LYS A 490 -32.74 4.58 -10.00
CA LYS A 490 -31.54 3.74 -10.16
C LYS A 490 -31.75 2.30 -9.68
N THR A 491 -32.93 2.02 -9.13
CA THR A 491 -33.29 0.67 -8.72
C THR A 491 -33.55 -0.17 -9.98
N THR A 492 -32.95 -1.34 -10.04
CA THR A 492 -33.06 -2.23 -11.19
C THR A 492 -33.59 -3.59 -10.74
N LEU A 493 -34.62 -4.05 -11.41
CA LEU A 493 -35.17 -5.40 -11.29
C LEU A 493 -34.76 -6.23 -12.51
N ILE A 494 -33.99 -7.28 -12.29
CA ILE A 494 -33.66 -8.27 -13.31
C ILE A 494 -34.64 -9.42 -13.15
N VAL A 495 -35.38 -9.74 -14.21
CA VAL A 495 -36.38 -10.81 -14.20
C VAL A 495 -36.03 -11.90 -15.20
N LYS A 496 -36.46 -13.13 -14.95
CA LYS A 496 -36.37 -14.21 -15.91
C LYS A 496 -37.19 -13.94 -17.16
N GLU A 497 -36.77 -14.53 -18.26
CA GLU A 497 -37.48 -14.45 -19.53
C GLU A 497 -38.90 -14.98 -19.37
N GLY A 498 -39.87 -14.25 -19.95
CA GLY A 498 -41.32 -14.58 -19.81
C GLY A 498 -42.04 -13.95 -18.62
N LEU A 499 -41.33 -13.41 -17.62
CA LEU A 499 -41.92 -12.74 -16.45
C LEU A 499 -41.95 -11.22 -16.54
N GLN A 500 -41.51 -10.62 -17.66
CA GLN A 500 -41.33 -9.19 -17.78
C GLN A 500 -42.66 -8.42 -17.68
N ASP A 501 -43.71 -8.89 -18.36
CA ASP A 501 -45.02 -8.20 -18.35
C ASP A 501 -45.69 -8.33 -16.98
N TYR A 502 -45.61 -9.50 -16.33
CA TYR A 502 -46.06 -9.66 -14.97
C TYR A 502 -45.30 -8.75 -14.00
N ALA A 503 -44.01 -8.62 -14.15
CA ALA A 503 -43.19 -7.70 -13.33
C ALA A 503 -43.61 -6.25 -13.56
N ARG A 504 -43.87 -5.81 -14.81
CA ARG A 504 -44.37 -4.45 -15.11
C ARG A 504 -45.72 -4.17 -14.46
N GLU A 505 -46.65 -5.10 -14.56
CA GLU A 505 -47.96 -4.98 -13.90
C GLU A 505 -47.80 -4.90 -12.38
N LEU A 506 -47.04 -5.82 -11.79
CA LEU A 506 -46.81 -5.87 -10.35
C LEU A 506 -46.12 -4.65 -9.77
N PHE A 507 -45.15 -4.06 -10.47
CA PHE A 507 -44.39 -2.89 -10.03
C PHE A 507 -44.95 -1.58 -10.63
N ASP A 508 -46.16 -1.59 -11.16
CA ASP A 508 -46.82 -0.39 -11.66
C ASP A 508 -46.83 0.73 -10.61
N GLY A 509 -46.64 1.97 -11.04
CA GLY A 509 -46.53 3.14 -10.16
C GLY A 509 -45.15 3.33 -9.48
N LEU A 510 -44.19 2.42 -9.72
CA LEU A 510 -42.81 2.56 -9.26
C LEU A 510 -41.88 2.81 -10.47
N ASP A 511 -41.17 3.94 -10.44
CA ASP A 511 -40.23 4.33 -11.54
C ASP A 511 -38.90 3.57 -11.41
N ILE A 512 -38.94 2.22 -11.55
CA ILE A 512 -37.75 1.35 -11.51
C ILE A 512 -37.41 0.81 -12.89
N CYS A 513 -36.14 0.43 -13.12
CA CYS A 513 -35.74 -0.20 -14.36
C CYS A 513 -36.00 -1.71 -14.33
N ILE A 514 -36.95 -2.22 -15.14
CA ILE A 514 -37.22 -3.66 -15.27
C ILE A 514 -36.62 -4.18 -16.58
N GLN A 515 -35.75 -5.21 -16.47
CA GLN A 515 -35.08 -5.79 -17.63
C GLN A 515 -34.80 -7.28 -17.47
N THR A 516 -34.71 -8.01 -18.60
CA THR A 516 -34.39 -9.44 -18.64
C THR A 516 -32.92 -9.72 -18.88
N SER A 517 -32.20 -8.76 -19.51
CA SER A 517 -30.81 -8.99 -19.93
C SER A 517 -29.82 -9.06 -18.76
N GLY A 518 -29.98 -8.20 -17.76
CA GLY A 518 -29.05 -8.14 -16.60
C GLY A 518 -28.66 -6.72 -16.23
N ALA A 519 -27.93 -6.58 -15.12
CA ALA A 519 -27.44 -5.31 -14.63
C ALA A 519 -26.03 -5.39 -14.02
N ARG A 520 -25.42 -4.22 -13.86
CA ARG A 520 -24.19 -4.08 -13.09
C ARG A 520 -24.48 -4.31 -11.62
N ASP A 521 -23.70 -5.17 -10.96
CA ASP A 521 -23.78 -5.45 -9.55
C ASP A 521 -22.40 -5.40 -8.89
N LEU A 522 -22.25 -4.58 -7.83
CA LEU A 522 -21.04 -4.43 -6.99
C LEU A 522 -19.72 -4.38 -7.79
N GLY A 523 -19.75 -3.85 -9.00
CA GLY A 523 -18.59 -3.75 -9.88
C GLY A 523 -18.38 -4.94 -10.84
N SER A 524 -19.19 -6.00 -10.72
CA SER A 524 -19.38 -7.10 -11.65
C SER A 524 -20.69 -6.93 -12.45
N ALA A 525 -21.23 -8.01 -12.99
CA ALA A 525 -22.52 -8.03 -13.68
C ALA A 525 -23.25 -9.34 -13.38
N ILE A 526 -24.58 -9.25 -13.27
CA ILE A 526 -25.50 -10.40 -13.16
C ILE A 526 -26.52 -10.32 -14.30
N GLY A 527 -26.92 -11.45 -14.87
CA GLY A 527 -27.88 -11.53 -15.96
C GLY A 527 -27.53 -12.59 -16.98
N THR A 528 -28.04 -12.42 -18.22
CA THR A 528 -27.75 -13.33 -19.33
C THR A 528 -26.26 -13.36 -19.69
N ARG A 529 -25.85 -14.45 -20.29
CA ARG A 529 -24.46 -14.65 -20.71
C ARG A 529 -24.00 -13.54 -21.68
N GLU A 530 -24.88 -13.10 -22.57
CA GLU A 530 -24.62 -12.03 -23.55
C GLU A 530 -24.37 -10.69 -22.85
N PHE A 531 -25.21 -10.34 -21.87
CA PHE A 531 -25.04 -9.11 -21.09
C PHE A 531 -23.74 -9.12 -20.30
N VAL A 532 -23.45 -10.20 -19.58
CA VAL A 532 -22.21 -10.33 -18.77
C VAL A 532 -20.98 -10.26 -19.68
N THR A 533 -21.01 -10.94 -20.84
CA THR A 533 -19.94 -10.89 -21.83
C THR A 533 -19.70 -9.47 -22.32
N SER A 534 -20.76 -8.77 -22.75
CA SER A 534 -20.70 -7.38 -23.22
C SER A 534 -20.15 -6.42 -22.14
N TYR A 535 -20.58 -6.60 -20.90
CA TYR A 535 -20.08 -5.81 -19.77
C TYR A 535 -18.58 -6.00 -19.55
N VAL A 536 -18.11 -7.26 -19.55
CA VAL A 536 -16.68 -7.56 -19.38
C VAL A 536 -15.87 -7.02 -20.54
N MET A 537 -16.35 -7.17 -21.80
CA MET A 537 -15.68 -6.64 -22.98
C MET A 537 -15.48 -5.12 -22.92
N LYS A 538 -16.51 -4.35 -22.56
CA LYS A 538 -16.39 -2.88 -22.39
C LYS A 538 -15.33 -2.49 -21.35
N LYS A 539 -15.20 -3.25 -20.27
CA LYS A 539 -14.12 -3.04 -19.28
C LYS A 539 -12.77 -3.44 -19.83
N ALA A 540 -12.72 -4.55 -20.56
CA ALA A 540 -11.49 -5.06 -21.18
C ALA A 540 -10.90 -4.05 -22.20
N GLU A 541 -11.73 -3.42 -23.00
CA GLU A 541 -11.34 -2.34 -23.94
C GLU A 541 -10.69 -1.16 -23.18
N HIS A 542 -11.29 -0.73 -22.08
CA HIS A 542 -10.71 0.33 -21.27
C HIS A 542 -9.35 -0.09 -20.66
N TRP A 543 -9.23 -1.31 -20.14
CA TRP A 543 -7.95 -1.80 -19.62
C TRP A 543 -6.90 -1.99 -20.70
N ALA A 544 -7.29 -2.43 -21.89
CA ALA A 544 -6.41 -2.52 -23.07
C ALA A 544 -5.83 -1.14 -23.43
N SER A 545 -6.65 -0.09 -23.42
CA SER A 545 -6.19 1.30 -23.60
C SER A 545 -5.21 1.75 -22.54
N MET A 546 -5.45 1.42 -21.26
CA MET A 546 -4.50 1.69 -20.19
C MET A 546 -3.16 0.96 -20.37
N ILE A 547 -3.21 -0.29 -20.83
CA ILE A 547 -2.00 -1.08 -21.14
C ILE A 547 -1.23 -0.47 -22.31
N GLY A 548 -1.91 0.06 -23.33
CA GLY A 548 -1.30 0.85 -24.39
C GLY A 548 -0.53 2.06 -23.86
N THR A 549 -1.14 2.80 -22.93
CA THR A 549 -0.47 3.91 -22.22
C THR A 549 0.77 3.46 -21.44
N LEU A 550 0.70 2.28 -20.79
CA LEU A 550 1.86 1.70 -20.11
C LEU A 550 2.94 1.24 -21.08
N ALA A 551 2.58 0.74 -22.24
CA ALA A 551 3.53 0.41 -23.31
C ALA A 551 4.28 1.65 -23.81
N ASP A 552 3.59 2.79 -23.96
CA ASP A 552 4.23 4.06 -24.30
C ASP A 552 5.14 4.57 -23.17
N LEU A 553 4.73 4.46 -21.92
CA LEU A 553 5.58 4.74 -20.78
C LEU A 553 6.85 3.87 -20.78
N ALA A 554 6.72 2.58 -21.15
CA ALA A 554 7.83 1.63 -21.18
C ALA A 554 8.92 2.03 -22.16
N LYS A 555 8.60 2.70 -23.27
CA LYS A 555 9.58 3.21 -24.24
C LYS A 555 10.60 4.17 -23.60
N ALA A 556 10.20 4.91 -22.57
CA ALA A 556 11.06 5.86 -21.84
C ALA A 556 11.49 5.32 -20.46
N HIS A 557 10.60 4.63 -19.75
CA HIS A 557 10.76 4.19 -18.37
C HIS A 557 10.32 2.71 -18.17
N PRO A 558 11.02 1.73 -18.78
CA PRO A 558 10.57 0.33 -18.82
C PRO A 558 10.47 -0.30 -17.42
N GLN A 559 11.39 -0.01 -16.50
CA GLN A 559 11.32 -0.53 -15.13
C GLN A 559 10.09 0.00 -14.37
N SER A 560 9.76 1.27 -14.53
CA SER A 560 8.57 1.87 -13.89
C SER A 560 7.28 1.34 -14.49
N ALA A 561 7.21 1.19 -15.81
CA ALA A 561 6.05 0.62 -16.49
C ALA A 561 5.82 -0.85 -16.09
N TYR A 562 6.88 -1.65 -16.08
CA TYR A 562 6.83 -3.04 -15.61
C TYR A 562 6.36 -3.12 -14.14
N SER A 563 6.95 -2.32 -13.26
CA SER A 563 6.55 -2.32 -11.85
C SER A 563 5.10 -1.88 -11.66
N LEU A 564 4.64 -0.87 -12.41
CA LEU A 564 3.26 -0.40 -12.35
C LEU A 564 2.29 -1.45 -12.89
N PHE A 565 2.68 -2.21 -13.92
CA PHE A 565 1.87 -3.32 -14.42
C PHE A 565 1.74 -4.43 -13.38
N VAL A 566 2.89 -4.95 -12.89
CA VAL A 566 2.92 -6.13 -12.01
C VAL A 566 2.31 -5.84 -10.62
N HIS A 567 2.51 -4.64 -10.08
CA HIS A 567 2.07 -4.32 -8.72
C HIS A 567 0.75 -3.55 -8.63
N ALA A 568 0.20 -3.08 -9.76
CA ALA A 568 -1.03 -2.29 -9.75
C ALA A 568 -2.00 -2.63 -10.89
N MET A 569 -1.59 -2.56 -12.17
CA MET A 569 -2.49 -2.70 -13.32
C MET A 569 -3.16 -4.08 -13.38
N ARG A 570 -2.42 -5.17 -13.21
CA ARG A 570 -2.96 -6.53 -13.25
C ARG A 570 -4.10 -6.77 -12.23
N HIS A 571 -4.13 -6.01 -11.15
CA HIS A 571 -5.18 -6.12 -10.13
C HIS A 571 -6.51 -5.49 -10.56
N LYS A 572 -6.52 -4.67 -11.61
CA LYS A 572 -7.75 -4.06 -12.15
C LYS A 572 -8.69 -5.11 -12.73
N PHE A 573 -8.19 -6.05 -13.50
CA PHE A 573 -9.00 -7.13 -14.08
C PHE A 573 -9.13 -8.37 -13.19
N SER A 574 -8.26 -8.51 -12.17
CA SER A 574 -8.35 -9.64 -11.23
C SER A 574 -9.68 -9.76 -10.49
N PHE A 575 -10.38 -8.66 -10.25
CA PHE A 575 -11.69 -8.69 -9.62
C PHE A 575 -12.72 -9.39 -10.53
N ILE A 576 -12.76 -9.02 -11.81
CA ILE A 576 -13.65 -9.64 -12.80
C ILE A 576 -13.31 -11.12 -13.00
N GLU A 577 -12.03 -11.48 -13.05
CA GLU A 577 -11.59 -12.88 -13.12
C GLU A 577 -12.09 -13.72 -11.93
N ARG A 578 -12.24 -13.11 -10.73
CA ARG A 578 -12.74 -13.81 -9.53
C ARG A 578 -14.25 -13.82 -9.42
N SER A 579 -14.91 -12.74 -9.83
CA SER A 579 -16.34 -12.54 -9.61
C SER A 579 -17.23 -13.00 -10.77
N THR A 580 -16.65 -13.18 -11.99
CA THR A 580 -17.43 -13.46 -13.18
C THR A 580 -17.07 -14.83 -13.76
N PRO A 581 -18.05 -15.74 -13.92
CA PRO A 581 -17.80 -17.03 -14.55
C PRO A 581 -17.41 -16.85 -16.01
N ASN A 582 -16.50 -17.71 -16.49
CA ASN A 582 -16.06 -17.75 -17.89
C ASN A 582 -15.57 -16.42 -18.48
N ALA A 583 -15.05 -15.49 -17.66
CA ALA A 583 -14.59 -14.17 -18.12
C ALA A 583 -13.39 -14.23 -19.06
N GLY A 584 -12.66 -15.35 -19.14
CA GLY A 584 -11.41 -15.46 -19.87
C GLY A 584 -11.52 -15.04 -21.35
N ALA A 585 -12.50 -15.57 -22.09
CA ALA A 585 -12.68 -15.24 -23.51
C ALA A 585 -12.89 -13.73 -23.74
N SER A 586 -13.65 -13.06 -22.86
CA SER A 586 -13.91 -11.62 -22.95
C SER A 586 -12.69 -10.75 -22.60
N LEU A 587 -11.64 -11.33 -22.03
CA LEU A 587 -10.37 -10.66 -21.70
C LEU A 587 -9.31 -10.82 -22.80
N GLN A 588 -9.63 -11.39 -23.95
CA GLN A 588 -8.67 -11.61 -25.04
C GLN A 588 -8.03 -10.30 -25.49
N ILE A 589 -8.78 -9.21 -25.63
CA ILE A 589 -8.26 -7.90 -26.01
C ILE A 589 -7.22 -7.35 -25.02
N VAL A 590 -7.34 -7.71 -23.74
CA VAL A 590 -6.35 -7.38 -22.71
C VAL A 590 -5.08 -8.19 -22.92
N GLU A 591 -5.22 -9.49 -23.20
CA GLU A 591 -4.09 -10.38 -23.49
C GLU A 591 -3.34 -9.93 -24.76
N ASP A 592 -4.05 -9.59 -25.83
CA ASP A 592 -3.46 -9.09 -27.07
C ASP A 592 -2.68 -7.79 -26.80
N SER A 593 -3.23 -6.88 -26.00
CA SER A 593 -2.53 -5.65 -25.62
C SER A 593 -1.27 -5.91 -24.78
N ILE A 594 -1.28 -6.94 -23.93
CA ILE A 594 -0.10 -7.36 -23.16
C ILE A 594 0.95 -7.96 -24.10
N LYS A 595 0.55 -8.92 -24.96
CA LYS A 595 1.44 -9.69 -25.82
C LYS A 595 2.05 -8.81 -26.91
N ASP A 596 1.22 -8.00 -27.59
CA ASP A 596 1.61 -7.31 -28.83
C ASP A 596 2.20 -5.91 -28.58
N PHE A 597 1.87 -5.26 -27.48
CA PHE A 597 2.34 -3.90 -27.19
C PHE A 597 3.21 -3.80 -25.93
N PHE A 598 2.73 -4.30 -24.80
CA PHE A 598 3.42 -4.07 -23.53
C PHE A 598 4.72 -4.86 -23.42
N ILE A 599 4.70 -6.17 -23.72
CA ILE A 599 5.90 -7.01 -23.61
C ILE A 599 7.00 -6.54 -24.57
N PRO A 600 6.74 -6.31 -25.86
CA PRO A 600 7.77 -5.76 -26.76
C PRO A 600 8.35 -4.43 -26.25
N SER A 601 7.52 -3.54 -25.73
CA SER A 601 7.95 -2.23 -25.23
C SER A 601 8.91 -2.32 -24.04
N ILE A 602 8.70 -3.23 -23.08
CA ILE A 602 9.63 -3.40 -21.95
C ILE A 602 10.96 -4.06 -22.37
N PHE A 603 10.95 -4.86 -23.43
CA PHE A 603 12.17 -5.43 -24.00
C PHE A 603 12.89 -4.45 -24.95
N GLY A 604 12.28 -3.31 -25.29
CA GLY A 604 12.82 -2.33 -26.23
C GLY A 604 12.98 -2.91 -27.65
N SER A 605 12.11 -3.82 -28.02
CA SER A 605 12.11 -4.58 -29.28
C SER A 605 10.72 -4.55 -29.91
N ASN A 606 10.65 -4.63 -31.23
CA ASN A 606 9.39 -4.82 -31.95
C ASN A 606 9.07 -6.31 -32.17
N VAL A 607 9.88 -7.21 -31.62
CA VAL A 607 9.68 -8.66 -31.79
C VAL A 607 8.66 -9.15 -30.76
N MET A 608 7.58 -9.72 -31.26
CA MET A 608 6.53 -10.34 -30.46
C MET A 608 7.08 -11.58 -29.74
N PRO A 609 6.64 -11.85 -28.51
CA PRO A 609 6.97 -13.11 -27.85
C PRO A 609 6.30 -14.30 -28.57
N THR A 610 7.01 -15.41 -28.68
CA THR A 610 6.38 -16.68 -29.06
C THR A 610 5.38 -17.11 -27.99
N ASP A 611 4.50 -18.07 -28.30
CA ASP A 611 3.53 -18.55 -27.32
C ASP A 611 4.19 -19.21 -26.11
N LEU A 612 5.30 -19.95 -26.31
CA LEU A 612 6.09 -20.52 -25.21
C LEU A 612 6.74 -19.44 -24.33
N GLU A 613 7.28 -18.38 -24.95
CA GLU A 613 7.83 -17.24 -24.20
C GLU A 613 6.73 -16.49 -23.46
N ARG A 614 5.57 -16.30 -24.08
CA ARG A 614 4.41 -15.65 -23.44
C ARG A 614 3.92 -16.46 -22.23
N GLU A 615 3.88 -17.79 -22.36
CA GLU A 615 3.56 -18.67 -21.24
C GLU A 615 4.60 -18.55 -20.13
N MET A 616 5.88 -18.56 -20.49
CA MET A 616 6.98 -18.38 -19.53
C MET A 616 6.89 -17.03 -18.80
N TYR A 617 6.61 -15.92 -19.49
CA TYR A 617 6.49 -14.60 -18.85
C TYR A 617 5.28 -14.51 -17.92
N SER A 618 4.26 -15.37 -18.08
CA SER A 618 3.12 -15.44 -17.17
C SER A 618 3.46 -16.09 -15.82
N LEU A 619 4.47 -16.93 -15.77
CA LEU A 619 4.89 -17.59 -14.54
C LEU A 619 5.36 -16.57 -13.48
N PRO A 620 5.28 -16.93 -12.21
CA PRO A 620 5.90 -16.16 -11.13
C PRO A 620 7.39 -15.91 -11.35
N ILE A 621 7.89 -14.78 -10.88
CA ILE A 621 9.30 -14.39 -11.04
C ILE A 621 10.26 -15.46 -10.49
N ASN A 622 9.92 -16.04 -9.35
CA ASN A 622 10.71 -17.11 -8.71
C ASN A 622 10.65 -18.48 -9.43
N LEU A 623 9.79 -18.63 -10.43
CA LEU A 623 9.73 -19.79 -11.32
C LEU A 623 10.30 -19.48 -12.72
N GLY A 624 11.02 -18.36 -12.86
CA GLY A 624 11.64 -17.96 -14.11
C GLY A 624 10.83 -16.99 -14.95
N GLY A 625 9.57 -16.69 -14.58
CA GLY A 625 8.70 -15.76 -15.29
C GLY A 625 8.90 -14.28 -14.95
N LEU A 626 7.92 -13.46 -15.34
CA LEU A 626 7.83 -12.01 -15.07
C LEU A 626 6.60 -11.62 -14.27
N SER A 627 5.78 -12.58 -13.83
CA SER A 627 4.48 -12.33 -13.19
C SER A 627 3.55 -11.44 -14.03
N ILE A 628 3.66 -11.50 -15.36
CA ILE A 628 2.74 -10.85 -16.31
C ILE A 628 1.65 -11.87 -16.63
N ASP A 629 0.70 -12.04 -15.71
CA ASP A 629 -0.37 -13.05 -15.80
C ASP A 629 -1.08 -13.00 -17.15
N ASN A 630 -1.48 -14.18 -17.67
CA ASN A 630 -2.38 -14.26 -18.82
C ASN A 630 -3.82 -14.25 -18.29
N PRO A 631 -4.62 -13.21 -18.56
CA PRO A 631 -5.97 -13.09 -18.04
C PRO A 631 -6.95 -14.09 -18.65
N VAL A 632 -6.68 -14.59 -19.85
CA VAL A 632 -7.55 -15.55 -20.54
C VAL A 632 -7.46 -16.91 -19.85
N THR A 633 -6.25 -17.45 -19.73
CA THR A 633 -6.01 -18.77 -19.13
C THR A 633 -6.09 -18.76 -17.61
N GLY A 634 -5.86 -17.61 -16.98
CA GLY A 634 -5.87 -17.43 -15.53
C GLY A 634 -7.27 -17.32 -14.92
N ALA A 635 -8.25 -16.82 -15.67
CA ALA A 635 -9.59 -16.48 -15.15
C ALA A 635 -10.31 -17.64 -14.49
N ALA A 636 -10.37 -18.82 -15.14
CA ALA A 636 -11.07 -19.99 -14.62
C ALA A 636 -10.52 -20.43 -13.25
N PHE A 637 -9.20 -20.42 -13.08
CA PHE A 637 -8.58 -20.78 -11.79
C PHE A 637 -8.86 -19.75 -10.71
N LYS A 638 -8.79 -18.46 -11.02
CA LYS A 638 -9.07 -17.38 -10.06
C LYS A 638 -10.54 -17.38 -9.64
N HIS A 639 -11.45 -17.65 -10.56
CA HIS A 639 -12.87 -17.82 -10.25
C HIS A 639 -13.12 -19.02 -9.32
N ALA A 640 -12.55 -20.18 -9.63
CA ALA A 640 -12.67 -21.37 -8.77
C ALA A 640 -12.08 -21.15 -7.36
N GLU A 641 -10.92 -20.49 -7.27
CA GLU A 641 -10.31 -20.11 -5.99
C GLU A 641 -11.19 -19.15 -5.19
N SER A 642 -11.83 -18.17 -5.86
CA SER A 642 -12.76 -17.23 -5.25
C SER A 642 -14.01 -17.95 -4.74
N ARG A 643 -14.59 -18.81 -5.56
CA ARG A 643 -15.75 -19.66 -5.17
C ARG A 643 -15.44 -20.50 -3.92
N ALA A 644 -14.27 -21.15 -3.90
CA ALA A 644 -13.85 -21.94 -2.74
C ALA A 644 -13.69 -21.08 -1.47
N LEU A 645 -13.07 -19.88 -1.60
CA LEU A 645 -12.86 -18.96 -0.47
C LEU A 645 -14.19 -18.41 0.08
N CYS A 646 -15.15 -18.13 -0.80
CA CYS A 646 -16.43 -17.52 -0.45
C CYS A 646 -17.51 -18.53 -0.07
N LYS A 647 -17.29 -19.84 -0.32
CA LYS A 647 -18.34 -20.88 -0.25
C LYS A 647 -19.20 -20.77 1.02
N THR A 648 -18.58 -20.80 2.18
CA THR A 648 -19.31 -20.74 3.46
C THR A 648 -20.17 -19.49 3.58
N LEU A 649 -19.64 -18.32 3.21
CA LEU A 649 -20.36 -17.06 3.29
C LEU A 649 -21.47 -16.99 2.25
N SER A 650 -21.23 -17.43 1.01
CA SER A 650 -22.25 -17.50 -0.04
C SER A 650 -23.40 -18.44 0.34
N ASP A 651 -23.10 -19.59 0.95
CA ASP A 651 -24.13 -20.52 1.42
C ASP A 651 -24.95 -19.91 2.57
N LEU A 652 -24.33 -19.19 3.51
CA LEU A 652 -25.06 -18.47 4.56
C LEU A 652 -26.00 -17.40 3.98
N ILE A 653 -25.57 -16.67 2.95
CA ILE A 653 -26.40 -15.68 2.24
C ILE A 653 -27.59 -16.38 1.58
N LYS A 654 -27.35 -17.43 0.78
CA LYS A 654 -28.43 -18.17 0.06
C LYS A 654 -29.50 -18.70 0.99
N HIS A 655 -29.12 -19.13 2.19
CA HIS A 655 -30.06 -19.63 3.20
C HIS A 655 -30.56 -18.55 4.17
N SER A 656 -30.36 -17.27 3.88
CA SER A 656 -30.78 -16.12 4.71
C SER A 656 -30.37 -16.21 6.18
N MET A 657 -29.23 -16.86 6.46
CA MET A 657 -28.71 -16.99 7.82
C MET A 657 -28.20 -15.66 8.36
N LYS A 658 -28.60 -15.32 9.61
CA LYS A 658 -28.13 -14.07 10.23
C LYS A 658 -26.72 -14.20 10.80
N SER A 659 -26.47 -15.27 11.55
CA SER A 659 -25.20 -15.38 12.25
C SER A 659 -24.07 -15.79 11.31
N TYR A 660 -22.98 -15.06 11.41
CA TYR A 660 -21.74 -15.35 10.72
C TYR A 660 -20.64 -15.55 11.77
N VAL A 661 -20.39 -16.80 12.10
CA VAL A 661 -19.30 -17.17 12.98
C VAL A 661 -18.35 -18.06 12.19
N ILE A 662 -17.26 -17.49 11.74
CA ILE A 662 -16.15 -18.25 11.15
C ILE A 662 -14.99 -18.27 12.14
N ASP A 663 -14.53 -19.47 12.47
CA ASP A 663 -13.25 -19.61 13.17
C ASP A 663 -12.11 -19.06 12.27
N PRO A 664 -11.41 -17.99 12.72
CA PRO A 664 -10.29 -17.45 11.97
C PRO A 664 -9.20 -18.48 11.65
N LYS A 665 -9.07 -19.53 12.47
CA LYS A 665 -8.12 -20.62 12.22
C LYS A 665 -8.51 -21.44 10.99
N VAL A 666 -9.80 -21.78 10.85
CA VAL A 666 -10.33 -22.52 9.70
C VAL A 666 -10.16 -21.68 8.43
N GLN A 667 -10.51 -20.42 8.47
CA GLN A 667 -10.38 -19.54 7.32
C GLN A 667 -8.92 -19.31 6.91
N ASN A 668 -8.00 -19.15 7.86
CA ASN A 668 -6.57 -19.05 7.59
C ASN A 668 -5.99 -20.36 7.06
N ALA A 669 -6.50 -21.53 7.50
CA ALA A 669 -6.13 -22.82 6.95
C ALA A 669 -6.55 -22.93 5.48
N LEU A 670 -7.81 -22.61 5.17
CA LEU A 670 -8.35 -22.62 3.79
C LEU A 670 -7.53 -21.73 2.85
N LYS A 671 -7.20 -20.49 3.28
CA LYS A 671 -6.35 -19.59 2.49
C LYS A 671 -4.96 -20.17 2.25
N ARG A 672 -4.39 -20.80 3.26
CA ARG A 672 -3.09 -21.44 3.13
C ARG A 672 -3.16 -22.59 2.13
N ASP A 673 -4.20 -23.41 2.18
CA ASP A 673 -4.39 -24.57 1.30
C ASP A 673 -4.60 -24.12 -0.16
N ILE A 674 -5.41 -23.09 -0.41
CA ILE A 674 -5.57 -22.47 -1.73
C ILE A 674 -4.22 -21.92 -2.23
N LYS A 675 -3.46 -21.26 -1.36
CA LYS A 675 -2.12 -20.73 -1.73
C LYS A 675 -1.13 -21.87 -2.07
N ILE A 676 -1.17 -22.97 -1.33
CA ILE A 676 -0.35 -24.15 -1.58
C ILE A 676 -0.75 -24.82 -2.91
N ALA A 677 -2.06 -25.02 -3.13
CA ALA A 677 -2.57 -25.59 -4.38
C ALA A 677 -2.18 -24.75 -5.60
N ARG A 678 -2.33 -23.42 -5.51
CA ARG A 678 -1.87 -22.47 -6.56
C ARG A 678 -0.37 -22.60 -6.81
N LYS A 679 0.44 -22.63 -5.74
CA LYS A 679 1.90 -22.76 -5.86
C LYS A 679 2.29 -24.08 -6.55
N ASN A 680 1.66 -25.19 -6.17
CA ASN A 680 1.92 -26.52 -6.76
C ASN A 680 1.52 -26.56 -8.23
N ARG A 681 0.35 -26.01 -8.59
CA ARG A 681 -0.10 -25.90 -9.97
C ARG A 681 0.88 -25.12 -10.85
N LEU A 682 1.31 -23.94 -10.37
CA LEU A 682 2.27 -23.09 -11.12
C LEU A 682 3.64 -23.75 -11.22
N ALA A 683 4.07 -24.47 -10.19
CA ALA A 683 5.33 -25.24 -10.24
C ALA A 683 5.24 -26.38 -11.26
N ALA A 684 4.14 -27.14 -11.29
CA ALA A 684 3.90 -28.17 -12.30
C ALA A 684 3.87 -27.57 -13.72
N GLN A 685 3.18 -26.46 -13.91
CA GLN A 685 3.17 -25.74 -15.19
C GLN A 685 4.58 -25.34 -15.63
N ALA A 686 5.40 -24.82 -14.70
CA ALA A 686 6.78 -24.42 -14.99
C ALA A 686 7.64 -25.63 -15.43
N VAL A 687 7.44 -26.83 -14.83
CA VAL A 687 8.14 -28.05 -15.23
C VAL A 687 7.74 -28.46 -16.65
N LEU A 688 6.44 -28.56 -16.93
CA LEU A 688 5.93 -28.94 -18.27
C LEU A 688 6.36 -27.94 -19.36
N LEU A 689 6.36 -26.66 -19.05
CA LEU A 689 6.82 -25.63 -19.99
C LEU A 689 8.32 -25.78 -20.24
N LYS A 690 9.11 -26.02 -19.18
CA LYS A 690 10.56 -26.16 -19.30
C LYS A 690 10.94 -27.29 -20.27
N GLU A 691 10.25 -28.42 -20.28
CA GLU A 691 10.47 -29.53 -21.21
C GLU A 691 10.30 -29.15 -22.68
N LYS A 692 9.48 -28.14 -22.98
CA LYS A 692 9.21 -27.64 -24.35
C LYS A 692 10.20 -26.56 -24.80
N LEU A 693 10.99 -25.99 -23.90
CA LEU A 693 11.95 -24.93 -24.18
C LEU A 693 13.27 -25.50 -24.67
N ASP A 694 14.04 -24.72 -25.43
CA ASP A 694 15.42 -25.06 -25.75
C ASP A 694 16.32 -25.08 -24.49
N ILE A 695 17.49 -25.78 -24.61
CA ILE A 695 18.43 -25.98 -23.50
C ILE A 695 18.90 -24.63 -22.91
N SER A 696 19.08 -23.59 -23.72
CA SER A 696 19.51 -22.27 -23.26
C SER A 696 18.46 -21.59 -22.40
N MET A 697 17.20 -21.67 -22.85
CA MET A 697 16.05 -21.13 -22.09
C MET A 697 15.75 -21.93 -20.83
N GLN A 698 15.88 -23.29 -20.88
CA GLN A 698 15.76 -24.10 -19.68
C GLN A 698 16.77 -23.66 -18.60
N ARG A 699 18.02 -23.43 -19.01
CA ARG A 699 19.07 -22.99 -18.10
C ARG A 699 18.84 -21.57 -17.59
N SER A 700 18.32 -20.70 -18.43
CA SER A 700 17.93 -19.33 -18.03
C SER A 700 16.84 -19.35 -16.94
N MET A 701 15.84 -20.22 -17.08
CA MET A 701 14.84 -20.46 -16.03
C MET A 701 15.45 -20.96 -14.73
N ASP A 702 16.39 -21.90 -14.79
CA ASP A 702 17.07 -22.42 -13.60
C ASP A 702 17.87 -21.33 -12.87
N ILE A 703 18.60 -20.50 -13.62
CA ILE A 703 19.34 -19.34 -13.07
C ILE A 703 18.38 -18.35 -12.42
N ALA A 704 17.24 -18.10 -13.06
CA ALA A 704 16.24 -17.17 -12.55
C ALA A 704 15.55 -17.66 -11.24
N GLN A 705 15.56 -18.97 -11.01
CA GLN A 705 15.04 -19.58 -9.78
C GLN A 705 16.00 -19.48 -8.60
N GLU A 706 17.29 -19.19 -8.85
CA GLU A 706 18.24 -19.00 -7.77
C GLU A 706 17.83 -17.85 -6.84
N ARG A 707 18.03 -18.08 -5.56
CA ARG A 707 17.69 -17.09 -4.54
C ARG A 707 18.58 -15.86 -4.66
N GLY A 708 18.01 -14.73 -5.03
CA GLY A 708 18.72 -13.46 -5.26
C GLY A 708 18.74 -13.04 -6.73
N ALA A 709 18.73 -13.98 -7.69
CA ALA A 709 18.81 -13.70 -9.11
C ALA A 709 17.62 -12.88 -9.69
N SER A 710 16.49 -12.90 -9.01
CA SER A 710 15.26 -12.27 -9.50
C SER A 710 14.87 -10.99 -8.77
N VAL A 711 15.68 -10.51 -7.83
CA VAL A 711 15.35 -9.38 -6.94
C VAL A 711 15.04 -8.11 -7.72
N VAL A 712 15.78 -7.79 -8.78
CA VAL A 712 15.59 -6.57 -9.59
C VAL A 712 14.21 -6.52 -10.23
N PHE A 713 13.59 -7.67 -10.49
CA PHE A 713 12.25 -7.78 -11.08
C PHE A 713 11.12 -7.87 -10.05
N THR A 714 11.44 -8.03 -8.77
CA THR A 714 10.43 -8.13 -7.70
C THR A 714 10.15 -6.80 -7.01
N LEU A 715 11.08 -5.85 -7.06
CA LEU A 715 11.01 -4.61 -6.30
C LEU A 715 10.56 -3.43 -7.16
N VAL A 716 9.77 -2.55 -6.54
CA VAL A 716 9.46 -1.24 -7.11
C VAL A 716 10.74 -0.38 -7.09
N PRO A 717 11.06 0.36 -8.17
CA PRO A 717 12.28 1.17 -8.27
C PRO A 717 12.22 2.45 -7.42
N VAL A 718 12.06 2.33 -6.11
CA VAL A 718 11.94 3.47 -5.21
C VAL A 718 13.30 4.14 -5.04
N ALA A 719 13.41 5.40 -5.48
CA ALA A 719 14.65 6.18 -5.48
C ALA A 719 15.31 6.25 -4.10
N LYS A 720 14.51 6.43 -3.05
CA LYS A 720 14.98 6.50 -1.66
C LYS A 720 15.80 5.27 -1.23
N PHE A 721 15.56 4.09 -1.82
CA PHE A 721 16.27 2.86 -1.50
C PHE A 721 17.37 2.54 -2.51
N GLY A 722 17.53 3.35 -3.54
CA GLY A 722 18.49 3.07 -4.59
C GLY A 722 18.13 1.84 -5.46
N TYR A 723 16.85 1.41 -5.49
CA TYR A 723 16.38 0.24 -6.26
C TYR A 723 16.04 0.57 -7.72
N GLY A 724 16.43 1.73 -8.22
CA GLY A 724 16.29 2.08 -9.62
C GLY A 724 17.52 1.68 -10.43
N LEU A 725 17.32 1.26 -11.68
CA LEU A 725 18.34 1.26 -12.69
C LEU A 725 18.37 2.67 -13.34
N HIS A 726 19.56 3.15 -13.72
CA HIS A 726 19.76 4.57 -13.99
C HIS A 726 19.14 5.04 -15.30
N ASN A 727 19.00 4.15 -16.29
CA ASN A 727 18.42 4.51 -17.58
C ASN A 727 17.57 3.38 -18.19
N LYS A 728 16.81 3.71 -19.25
CA LYS A 728 15.90 2.80 -19.90
C LYS A 728 16.57 1.53 -20.43
N ARG A 729 17.80 1.60 -20.91
CA ARG A 729 18.52 0.45 -21.49
C ARG A 729 18.90 -0.56 -20.43
N GLU A 730 19.21 -0.13 -19.23
CA GLU A 730 19.67 -1.00 -18.15
C GLU A 730 18.64 -2.05 -17.76
N PHE A 731 17.36 -1.67 -17.67
CA PHE A 731 16.29 -2.62 -17.37
C PHE A 731 16.05 -3.60 -18.54
N THR A 732 16.06 -3.08 -19.77
CA THR A 732 15.95 -3.91 -20.97
C THR A 732 17.11 -4.89 -21.07
N ASP A 733 18.33 -4.44 -20.82
CA ASP A 733 19.52 -5.31 -20.81
C ASP A 733 19.42 -6.40 -19.74
N ALA A 734 18.95 -6.05 -18.53
CA ALA A 734 18.72 -7.01 -17.47
C ALA A 734 17.68 -8.10 -17.86
N LEU A 735 16.61 -7.72 -18.56
CA LEU A 735 15.64 -8.65 -19.13
C LEU A 735 16.27 -9.56 -20.20
N CYS A 736 17.08 -8.98 -21.11
CA CYS A 736 17.78 -9.73 -22.16
C CYS A 736 18.77 -10.74 -21.54
N VAL A 737 19.50 -10.35 -20.52
CA VAL A 737 20.40 -11.27 -19.79
C VAL A 737 19.62 -12.38 -19.12
N ARG A 738 18.47 -12.06 -18.47
CA ARG A 738 17.63 -13.05 -17.79
C ARG A 738 17.18 -14.17 -18.71
N TYR A 739 16.87 -13.86 -19.95
CA TYR A 739 16.33 -14.79 -20.94
C TYR A 739 17.33 -15.16 -22.04
N ASN A 740 18.60 -14.81 -21.85
CA ASN A 740 19.68 -14.99 -22.85
C ASN A 740 19.30 -14.51 -24.24
N ARG A 741 18.54 -13.40 -24.34
CA ARG A 741 18.14 -12.76 -25.59
C ARG A 741 19.24 -11.83 -26.09
N ALA A 742 19.31 -11.65 -27.42
CA ALA A 742 20.22 -10.69 -28.02
C ALA A 742 19.97 -9.26 -27.47
N LEU A 743 21.05 -8.59 -27.09
CA LEU A 743 21.00 -7.22 -26.62
C LEU A 743 20.78 -6.27 -27.81
N PRO A 744 19.82 -5.33 -27.74
CA PRO A 744 19.67 -4.31 -28.79
C PRO A 744 20.95 -3.49 -28.97
N ASN A 745 21.37 -3.30 -30.25
CA ASN A 745 22.58 -2.56 -30.61
C ASN A 745 23.86 -3.05 -29.89
N PHE A 746 24.01 -4.35 -29.74
CA PHE A 746 25.20 -4.95 -29.13
C PHE A 746 26.27 -5.17 -30.23
N PRO A 747 27.51 -4.75 -30.01
CA PRO A 747 28.57 -4.93 -31.01
C PRO A 747 28.83 -6.41 -31.30
N LEU A 748 28.96 -6.80 -32.56
CA LEU A 748 29.25 -8.19 -32.97
C LEU A 748 30.62 -8.67 -32.53
N THR A 749 31.58 -7.75 -32.47
CA THR A 749 32.96 -8.07 -32.07
C THR A 749 33.35 -7.29 -30.82
N CYS A 750 33.97 -7.95 -29.86
CA CYS A 750 34.53 -7.35 -28.66
C CYS A 750 35.89 -6.69 -28.98
N ALA A 751 36.29 -5.67 -28.22
CA ALA A 751 37.57 -5.01 -28.32
C ALA A 751 38.79 -5.95 -28.07
N CYS A 752 38.56 -7.19 -27.61
CA CYS A 752 39.59 -8.22 -27.52
C CYS A 752 39.72 -9.07 -28.79
N GLY A 753 38.94 -8.77 -29.86
CA GLY A 753 38.96 -9.45 -31.16
C GLY A 753 38.07 -10.69 -31.24
N GLN A 754 37.45 -11.11 -30.13
CA GLN A 754 36.55 -12.29 -30.14
C GLN A 754 35.11 -11.92 -30.49
N PRO A 755 34.29 -12.86 -31.05
CA PRO A 755 32.86 -12.66 -31.19
C PRO A 755 32.20 -12.25 -29.86
N ASN A 756 31.39 -11.21 -29.89
CA ASN A 756 30.78 -10.68 -28.68
C ASN A 756 29.44 -11.36 -28.38
N SER A 757 29.26 -11.71 -27.14
CA SER A 757 27.99 -12.25 -26.61
C SER A 757 27.87 -11.85 -25.16
N ILE A 758 26.66 -11.99 -24.58
CA ILE A 758 26.44 -11.75 -23.14
C ILE A 758 27.46 -12.53 -22.31
N ASN A 759 27.63 -13.80 -22.59
CA ASN A 759 28.54 -14.68 -21.85
C ASN A 759 30.01 -14.26 -22.03
N HIS A 760 30.42 -13.87 -23.24
CA HIS A 760 31.76 -13.36 -23.46
C HIS A 760 31.97 -12.04 -22.69
N ALA A 761 31.05 -11.08 -22.80
CA ALA A 761 31.20 -9.77 -22.18
C ALA A 761 31.26 -9.84 -20.63
N LEU A 762 30.54 -10.77 -20.02
CA LEU A 762 30.59 -11.00 -18.57
C LEU A 762 31.88 -11.63 -18.05
N ASN A 763 32.68 -12.24 -18.93
CA ASN A 763 33.93 -12.92 -18.58
C ASN A 763 35.18 -12.25 -19.17
N CYS A 764 35.00 -11.30 -20.08
CA CYS A 764 36.13 -10.67 -20.78
C CYS A 764 36.91 -9.73 -19.85
N VAL A 765 38.19 -10.01 -19.65
CA VAL A 765 39.09 -9.20 -18.80
C VAL A 765 39.50 -7.86 -19.44
N LYS A 766 39.31 -7.71 -20.76
CA LYS A 766 39.65 -6.46 -21.47
C LYS A 766 38.82 -5.28 -20.93
N GLY A 767 39.49 -4.22 -20.54
CA GLY A 767 38.88 -3.00 -19.98
C GLY A 767 38.69 -3.05 -18.47
N GLY A 768 39.07 -4.12 -17.76
CA GLY A 768 39.04 -4.18 -16.29
C GLY A 768 37.69 -4.30 -15.62
N PHE A 769 36.56 -4.42 -16.39
CA PHE A 769 35.20 -4.40 -15.85
C PHE A 769 34.87 -5.61 -14.97
N VAL A 770 35.54 -6.75 -15.18
CA VAL A 770 35.41 -7.92 -14.30
C VAL A 770 35.96 -7.62 -12.91
N HIS A 771 37.10 -6.93 -12.83
CA HIS A 771 37.68 -6.45 -11.56
C HIS A 771 36.78 -5.38 -10.91
N GLN A 772 36.35 -4.38 -11.68
CA GLN A 772 35.46 -3.34 -11.18
C GLN A 772 34.18 -3.94 -10.55
N ARG A 773 33.59 -4.96 -11.19
CA ARG A 773 32.42 -5.68 -10.63
C ARG A 773 32.75 -6.36 -9.30
N HIS A 774 33.92 -6.98 -9.23
CA HIS A 774 34.41 -7.61 -8.01
C HIS A 774 34.57 -6.57 -6.89
N ASP A 775 35.27 -5.45 -7.17
CA ASP A 775 35.52 -4.39 -6.20
C ASP A 775 34.24 -3.75 -5.66
N GLN A 776 33.22 -3.52 -6.50
CA GLN A 776 31.94 -2.97 -6.06
C GLN A 776 31.23 -3.91 -5.07
N VAL A 777 31.30 -5.23 -5.27
CA VAL A 777 30.72 -6.21 -4.33
C VAL A 777 31.53 -6.29 -3.04
N ARG A 778 32.89 -6.32 -3.14
CA ARG A 778 33.80 -6.28 -2.01
C ARG A 778 33.52 -5.07 -1.12
N ASP A 779 33.50 -3.86 -1.71
CA ASP A 779 33.31 -2.61 -0.99
C ASP A 779 31.92 -2.54 -0.31
N LEU A 780 30.89 -3.08 -0.97
CA LEU A 780 29.57 -3.18 -0.38
C LEU A 780 29.55 -4.13 0.82
N LEU A 781 30.23 -5.27 0.73
CA LEU A 781 30.35 -6.23 1.85
C LEU A 781 31.14 -5.62 3.01
N ALA A 782 32.25 -4.92 2.74
CA ALA A 782 33.04 -4.20 3.74
C ALA A 782 32.17 -3.15 4.46
N LYS A 783 31.37 -2.39 3.72
CA LYS A 783 30.39 -1.47 4.29
C LYS A 783 29.39 -2.15 5.23
N PHE A 784 28.84 -3.30 4.85
CA PHE A 784 27.94 -4.06 5.73
C PHE A 784 28.65 -4.56 7.00
N CYS A 785 29.90 -5.02 6.89
CA CYS A 785 30.73 -5.41 8.03
C CYS A 785 30.97 -4.22 8.98
N SER A 786 31.27 -3.03 8.45
CA SER A 786 31.53 -1.80 9.20
C SER A 786 30.29 -1.33 9.99
N GLU A 787 29.07 -1.75 9.62
CA GLU A 787 27.89 -1.49 10.43
C GLU A 787 27.90 -2.27 11.77
N VAL A 788 28.56 -3.39 11.84
CA VAL A 788 28.58 -4.27 13.03
C VAL A 788 29.85 -4.09 13.84
N VAL A 789 31.01 -4.00 13.15
CA VAL A 789 32.32 -3.89 13.76
C VAL A 789 33.04 -2.64 13.28
N ARG A 790 33.99 -2.11 14.07
CA ARG A 790 34.75 -0.89 13.69
C ARG A 790 36.01 -1.18 12.88
N ASP A 791 36.62 -2.34 13.16
CA ASP A 791 37.90 -2.74 12.53
C ASP A 791 37.58 -3.60 11.31
N VAL A 792 37.50 -2.91 10.15
CA VAL A 792 37.31 -3.51 8.81
C VAL A 792 38.34 -2.94 7.88
N GLU A 793 39.09 -3.80 7.22
CA GLU A 793 40.13 -3.45 6.27
C GLU A 793 39.85 -4.09 4.89
N ILE A 794 40.03 -3.31 3.84
CA ILE A 794 39.90 -3.75 2.45
C ILE A 794 41.29 -4.07 1.91
N GLU A 795 41.42 -5.22 1.24
CA GLU A 795 42.69 -5.75 0.71
C GLU A 795 43.80 -5.85 1.75
N PRO A 796 43.55 -6.43 2.94
CA PRO A 796 44.56 -6.60 3.95
C PRO A 796 45.68 -7.48 3.40
N LYS A 797 46.95 -7.07 3.63
CA LYS A 797 48.10 -7.88 3.37
C LYS A 797 48.17 -9.01 4.43
N LEU A 798 48.31 -10.25 3.98
CA LEU A 798 48.50 -11.40 4.88
C LEU A 798 49.92 -11.39 5.47
N ALA A 799 50.03 -11.85 6.71
CA ALA A 799 51.32 -12.00 7.38
C ALA A 799 52.29 -12.91 6.55
N PRO A 800 53.57 -12.52 6.45
CA PRO A 800 54.56 -13.31 5.70
C PRO A 800 54.77 -14.70 6.32
N LEU A 801 55.10 -15.65 5.48
CA LEU A 801 55.46 -16.99 5.94
C LEU A 801 56.84 -16.94 6.59
N THR A 802 57.00 -17.56 7.76
CA THR A 802 58.25 -17.59 8.53
C THR A 802 58.87 -18.98 8.63
N GLY A 803 58.54 -19.87 7.66
CA GLY A 803 59.03 -21.23 7.56
C GLY A 803 57.91 -22.28 7.58
N GLU A 804 56.69 -21.89 7.64
CA GLU A 804 55.51 -22.79 7.59
C GLU A 804 55.34 -23.41 6.19
N VAL A 805 55.11 -24.70 6.16
CA VAL A 805 54.81 -25.44 4.92
C VAL A 805 53.31 -25.61 4.80
N LEU A 806 52.75 -24.98 3.79
CA LEU A 806 51.30 -25.05 3.48
C LEU A 806 51.05 -26.16 2.43
N GLN A 807 49.79 -26.60 2.35
CA GLN A 807 49.35 -27.60 1.38
C GLN A 807 49.58 -27.13 -0.08
N PRO A 808 49.77 -28.06 -1.02
CA PRO A 808 49.93 -27.73 -2.43
C PRO A 808 48.73 -26.96 -2.98
N GLY A 809 48.96 -25.77 -3.57
CA GLY A 809 47.93 -24.88 -4.10
C GLY A 809 47.53 -23.76 -3.17
N ALA A 810 48.07 -23.67 -1.95
CA ALA A 810 47.92 -22.51 -1.08
C ALA A 810 48.73 -21.30 -1.61
N ASN A 811 48.24 -20.10 -1.38
CA ASN A 811 48.94 -18.86 -1.78
C ASN A 811 50.09 -18.55 -0.81
N THR A 812 51.29 -18.76 -1.29
CA THR A 812 52.53 -18.57 -0.54
C THR A 812 53.23 -17.22 -0.84
N ALA A 813 52.65 -16.38 -1.70
CA ALA A 813 53.25 -15.11 -2.07
C ALA A 813 53.36 -14.15 -0.86
N ASP A 814 54.49 -13.43 -0.77
CA ASP A 814 54.71 -12.46 0.32
C ASP A 814 53.75 -11.28 0.27
N GLU A 815 53.27 -10.93 -0.91
CA GLU A 815 52.27 -9.87 -1.14
C GLU A 815 50.83 -10.37 -1.20
N ALA A 816 50.57 -11.61 -0.72
CA ALA A 816 49.23 -12.16 -0.72
C ALA A 816 48.25 -11.28 0.06
N ARG A 817 47.07 -11.08 -0.50
CA ARG A 817 46.00 -10.27 0.09
C ARG A 817 44.70 -11.06 0.07
N SER A 818 43.88 -10.84 1.08
CA SER A 818 42.45 -11.21 1.06
C SER A 818 41.64 -9.98 0.69
N ASP A 819 40.41 -10.12 0.27
CA ASP A 819 39.54 -8.99 -0.10
C ASP A 819 39.11 -8.14 1.09
N ILE A 820 38.73 -8.74 2.21
CA ILE A 820 38.25 -8.05 3.41
C ILE A 820 38.75 -8.76 4.66
N ARG A 821 39.24 -7.99 5.65
CA ARG A 821 39.39 -8.42 7.05
C ARG A 821 38.41 -7.69 7.92
N ALA A 822 37.71 -8.40 8.78
CA ALA A 822 36.75 -7.84 9.73
C ALA A 822 36.90 -8.49 11.12
N ARG A 823 37.36 -7.72 12.11
CA ARG A 823 37.63 -8.23 13.44
C ARG A 823 36.36 -8.30 14.28
N GLY A 824 36.11 -9.46 14.88
CA GLY A 824 34.99 -9.65 15.80
C GLY A 824 33.66 -9.92 15.11
N ILE A 825 33.62 -10.22 13.80
CA ILE A 825 32.35 -10.42 13.07
C ILE A 825 31.73 -11.79 13.30
N LEU A 826 32.50 -12.86 13.40
CA LEU A 826 32.03 -14.20 13.72
C LEU A 826 32.21 -14.53 15.19
N ARG A 827 33.41 -14.28 15.73
CA ARG A 827 33.78 -14.48 17.15
C ARG A 827 34.43 -13.22 17.68
N THR A 828 34.18 -12.90 18.95
CA THR A 828 34.78 -11.72 19.61
C THR A 828 36.30 -11.78 19.53
N ALA A 829 36.91 -10.66 19.18
CA ALA A 829 38.38 -10.47 19.09
C ALA A 829 39.11 -11.35 18.04
N GLN A 830 38.42 -12.15 17.22
CA GLN A 830 39.02 -12.95 16.15
C GLN A 830 38.78 -12.30 14.78
N ASP A 831 39.80 -12.31 13.94
CA ASP A 831 39.72 -11.81 12.58
C ASP A 831 39.00 -12.80 11.67
N THR A 832 38.16 -12.26 10.80
CA THR A 832 37.48 -13.02 9.75
C THR A 832 37.90 -12.44 8.40
N PHE A 833 38.49 -13.28 7.59
CA PHE A 833 38.91 -12.93 6.24
C PHE A 833 37.88 -13.44 5.24
N ILE A 834 37.50 -12.56 4.31
CA ILE A 834 36.49 -12.85 3.28
C ILE A 834 37.14 -12.67 1.94
N ASP A 835 37.03 -13.64 1.06
CA ASP A 835 37.52 -13.56 -0.32
C ASP A 835 36.36 -13.80 -1.29
N THR A 836 36.13 -12.83 -2.17
CA THR A 836 34.95 -12.75 -3.03
C THR A 836 35.23 -13.34 -4.41
N ARG A 837 34.28 -14.11 -4.93
CA ARG A 837 34.33 -14.61 -6.31
C ARG A 837 32.97 -14.49 -6.98
N ILE A 838 32.96 -13.85 -8.16
CA ILE A 838 31.74 -13.74 -8.98
C ILE A 838 31.86 -14.66 -10.19
N THR A 839 30.93 -15.61 -10.32
CA THR A 839 30.95 -16.62 -11.39
C THR A 839 29.80 -16.44 -12.37
N ASN A 840 30.05 -16.68 -13.66
CA ASN A 840 29.01 -16.72 -14.69
C ASN A 840 28.55 -18.19 -14.87
N LEU A 841 27.32 -18.48 -14.46
CA LEU A 841 26.71 -19.81 -14.53
C LEU A 841 26.48 -20.30 -15.96
N ASN A 842 26.45 -19.41 -16.96
CA ASN A 842 26.34 -19.70 -18.39
C ASN A 842 27.70 -19.76 -19.09
N GLY A 843 28.80 -19.60 -18.38
CA GLY A 843 30.14 -19.69 -18.94
C GLY A 843 30.42 -21.09 -19.54
N VAL A 844 31.33 -21.17 -20.51
CA VAL A 844 31.65 -22.39 -21.23
C VAL A 844 32.02 -23.55 -20.28
N SER A 845 32.79 -23.28 -19.22
CA SER A 845 33.20 -24.28 -18.22
C SER A 845 32.10 -24.65 -17.21
N ALA A 846 31.01 -23.90 -17.17
CA ALA A 846 29.93 -24.03 -16.19
C ALA A 846 28.66 -24.67 -16.76
N ARG A 847 28.41 -24.53 -18.09
CA ARG A 847 27.11 -24.85 -18.72
C ARG A 847 26.66 -26.32 -18.55
N ASN A 848 27.58 -27.24 -18.42
CA ASN A 848 27.29 -28.68 -18.27
C ASN A 848 27.33 -29.16 -16.81
N LYS A 849 27.41 -28.23 -15.84
CA LYS A 849 27.49 -28.56 -14.40
C LYS A 849 26.25 -28.07 -13.67
N THR A 850 25.93 -28.74 -12.58
CA THR A 850 24.87 -28.26 -11.65
C THR A 850 25.37 -27.01 -10.90
N PHE A 851 24.48 -26.11 -10.53
CA PHE A 851 24.86 -24.88 -9.79
C PHE A 851 25.53 -25.19 -8.46
N ALA A 852 25.02 -26.21 -7.73
CA ALA A 852 25.64 -26.67 -6.50
C ALA A 852 27.10 -27.10 -6.71
N SER A 853 27.38 -27.86 -7.78
CA SER A 853 28.73 -28.27 -8.14
C SER A 853 29.64 -27.11 -8.51
N ILE A 854 29.10 -26.09 -9.20
CA ILE A 854 29.84 -24.87 -9.56
C ILE A 854 30.22 -24.09 -8.30
N TYR A 855 29.27 -23.80 -7.41
CA TYR A 855 29.55 -23.10 -6.14
C TYR A 855 30.55 -23.88 -5.27
N ALA A 856 30.31 -25.16 -5.04
CA ALA A 856 31.20 -26.00 -4.24
C ALA A 856 32.64 -26.08 -4.82
N SER A 857 32.80 -26.13 -6.15
CA SER A 857 34.11 -26.09 -6.80
C SER A 857 34.84 -24.78 -6.55
N HIS A 858 34.14 -23.64 -6.66
CA HIS A 858 34.74 -22.31 -6.44
C HIS A 858 35.03 -22.05 -4.97
N GLU A 859 34.13 -22.44 -4.05
CA GLU A 859 34.36 -22.32 -2.61
C GLU A 859 35.55 -23.16 -2.18
N ARG A 860 35.67 -24.41 -2.68
CA ARG A 860 36.80 -25.29 -2.42
C ARG A 860 38.12 -24.75 -2.97
N GLN A 861 38.07 -24.13 -4.18
CA GLN A 861 39.26 -23.52 -4.77
C GLN A 861 39.75 -22.35 -3.91
N LYS A 862 38.85 -21.49 -3.43
CA LYS A 862 39.20 -20.38 -2.56
C LYS A 862 39.64 -20.83 -1.17
N ALA A 863 39.05 -21.87 -0.63
CA ALA A 863 39.52 -22.49 0.62
C ALA A 863 40.93 -23.04 0.49
N LEU A 864 41.22 -23.79 -0.60
CA LEU A 864 42.56 -24.31 -0.89
C LEU A 864 43.60 -23.18 -0.99
N GLU A 865 43.24 -22.06 -1.59
CA GLU A 865 44.12 -20.91 -1.81
C GLU A 865 44.45 -20.16 -0.51
N TYR A 866 43.49 -19.99 0.42
CA TYR A 866 43.64 -19.05 1.55
C TYR A 866 43.39 -19.65 2.94
N GLU A 867 42.53 -20.66 3.10
CA GLU A 867 42.02 -21.05 4.42
C GLU A 867 43.12 -21.54 5.35
N GLU A 868 44.01 -22.40 4.86
CA GLU A 868 45.10 -22.96 5.68
C GLU A 868 46.03 -21.84 6.20
N ARG A 869 46.48 -20.92 5.32
CA ARG A 869 47.31 -19.78 5.70
C ARG A 869 46.61 -18.90 6.73
N ILE A 870 45.33 -18.56 6.54
CA ILE A 870 44.58 -17.73 7.45
C ILE A 870 44.40 -18.44 8.81
N VAL A 871 44.10 -19.74 8.82
CA VAL A 871 43.90 -20.48 10.07
C VAL A 871 45.23 -20.69 10.81
N GLN A 872 46.29 -21.05 10.09
CA GLN A 872 47.56 -21.38 10.73
C GLN A 872 48.39 -20.15 11.12
N ILE A 873 48.36 -19.07 10.34
CA ILE A 873 49.24 -17.91 10.53
C ILE A 873 48.46 -16.74 11.15
N GLU A 874 47.38 -16.33 10.54
CA GLU A 874 46.56 -15.22 11.02
C GLU A 874 45.72 -15.58 12.25
N LYS A 875 45.58 -16.89 12.57
CA LYS A 875 44.71 -17.42 13.63
C LYS A 875 43.23 -16.93 13.47
N GLY A 876 42.86 -16.63 12.22
CA GLY A 876 41.54 -16.11 11.82
C GLY A 876 40.60 -17.20 11.31
N ASN A 877 39.41 -16.73 10.90
CA ASN A 877 38.45 -17.54 10.15
C ASN A 877 38.46 -17.10 8.68
N PHE A 878 38.19 -18.04 7.79
CA PHE A 878 38.08 -17.77 6.36
C PHE A 878 36.65 -17.97 5.85
N ILE A 879 36.19 -17.13 4.93
CA ILE A 879 34.89 -17.22 4.27
C ILE A 879 35.10 -17.07 2.75
N PRO A 880 34.96 -18.14 1.97
CA PRO A 880 34.88 -18.03 0.53
C PRO A 880 33.51 -17.47 0.13
N PHE A 881 33.46 -16.20 -0.29
CA PHE A 881 32.23 -15.51 -0.66
C PHE A 881 31.96 -15.66 -2.16
N VAL A 882 31.37 -16.78 -2.55
CA VAL A 882 31.07 -17.08 -3.96
C VAL A 882 29.64 -16.68 -4.30
N MET A 883 29.46 -15.92 -5.38
CA MET A 883 28.15 -15.57 -5.90
C MET A 883 28.11 -15.62 -7.43
N SER A 884 26.89 -15.78 -7.99
CA SER A 884 26.72 -15.73 -9.44
C SER A 884 26.61 -14.26 -9.93
N ALA A 885 26.96 -14.06 -11.19
CA ALA A 885 26.82 -12.76 -11.85
C ALA A 885 25.36 -12.26 -11.89
N THR A 886 24.39 -13.12 -11.69
CA THR A 886 22.97 -12.83 -11.67
C THR A 886 22.40 -12.60 -10.26
N GLY A 887 23.18 -12.82 -9.19
CA GLY A 887 22.77 -12.55 -7.80
C GLY A 887 22.54 -13.78 -6.92
N GLY A 888 22.70 -15.01 -7.45
CA GLY A 888 22.69 -16.23 -6.63
C GLY A 888 23.88 -16.27 -5.67
N LEU A 889 23.68 -16.82 -4.46
CA LEU A 889 24.70 -16.93 -3.42
C LEU A 889 25.07 -18.41 -3.20
N GLY A 890 26.38 -18.71 -3.18
CA GLY A 890 26.88 -19.99 -2.71
C GLY A 890 26.54 -20.26 -1.24
N PRO A 891 26.62 -21.51 -0.78
CA PRO A 891 26.29 -21.87 0.60
C PRO A 891 27.03 -21.06 1.67
N SER A 892 28.34 -20.89 1.54
CA SER A 892 29.18 -20.08 2.45
C SER A 892 28.77 -18.61 2.47
N ALA A 893 28.63 -18.00 1.28
CA ALA A 893 28.20 -16.63 1.14
C ALA A 893 26.80 -16.38 1.73
N ASN A 894 25.86 -17.30 1.47
CA ASN A 894 24.51 -17.20 2.02
C ASN A 894 24.51 -17.32 3.56
N GLY A 895 25.28 -18.26 4.12
CA GLY A 895 25.45 -18.40 5.57
C GLY A 895 26.05 -17.14 6.21
N PHE A 896 27.04 -16.53 5.56
CA PHE A 896 27.65 -15.29 6.04
C PHE A 896 26.65 -14.12 6.03
N VAL A 897 25.92 -13.93 4.93
CA VAL A 897 24.88 -12.85 4.83
C VAL A 897 23.81 -13.02 5.91
N GLN A 898 23.42 -14.27 6.22
CA GLN A 898 22.45 -14.53 7.30
C GLN A 898 22.98 -14.15 8.68
N ARG A 899 24.21 -14.50 9.01
CA ARG A 899 24.87 -14.17 10.28
C ARG A 899 25.05 -12.65 10.42
N LEU A 900 25.53 -12.01 9.36
CA LEU A 900 25.70 -10.56 9.32
C LEU A 900 24.38 -9.83 9.50
N ALA A 901 23.31 -10.29 8.80
CA ALA A 901 21.96 -9.75 8.94
C ALA A 901 21.43 -9.87 10.37
N TYR A 902 21.70 -11.00 11.05
CA TYR A 902 21.31 -11.17 12.44
C TYR A 902 21.98 -10.12 13.35
N ARG A 903 23.28 -9.91 13.20
CA ARG A 903 24.02 -8.94 14.02
C ARG A 903 23.60 -7.50 13.75
N ILE A 904 23.34 -7.13 12.49
CA ILE A 904 22.79 -5.80 12.13
C ILE A 904 21.37 -5.65 12.70
N ALA A 905 20.54 -6.68 12.64
CA ALA A 905 19.18 -6.66 13.19
C ALA A 905 19.18 -6.39 14.71
N VAL A 906 20.04 -7.07 15.44
CA VAL A 906 20.22 -6.83 16.89
C VAL A 906 20.69 -5.40 17.16
N LYS A 907 21.72 -4.93 16.45
CA LYS A 907 22.26 -3.56 16.62
C LYS A 907 21.24 -2.48 16.30
N ARG A 908 20.46 -2.66 15.23
CA ARG A 908 19.43 -1.72 14.79
C ARG A 908 18.10 -1.86 15.53
N ARG A 909 17.93 -2.92 16.32
CA ARG A 909 16.64 -3.33 16.95
C ARG A 909 15.54 -3.50 15.92
N GLU A 910 15.85 -4.14 14.80
CA GLU A 910 14.93 -4.37 13.69
C GLU A 910 14.71 -5.88 13.44
N PRO A 911 13.58 -6.26 12.82
CA PRO A 911 13.32 -7.67 12.49
C PRO A 911 14.41 -8.26 11.59
N TYR A 912 14.87 -9.46 11.91
CA TYR A 912 15.88 -10.19 11.13
C TYR A 912 15.49 -10.36 9.65
N SER A 913 14.22 -10.73 9.39
CA SER A 913 13.69 -10.89 8.03
C SER A 913 13.85 -9.65 7.16
N LYS A 914 13.67 -8.47 7.77
CA LYS A 914 13.84 -7.18 7.11
C LYS A 914 15.30 -6.93 6.72
N ILE A 915 16.22 -7.17 7.63
CA ILE A 915 17.66 -6.92 7.40
C ILE A 915 18.24 -7.88 6.37
N VAL A 916 17.91 -9.18 6.46
CA VAL A 916 18.43 -10.16 5.47
C VAL A 916 17.90 -9.85 4.06
N CYS A 917 16.67 -9.39 3.96
CA CYS A 917 16.10 -8.93 2.69
C CYS A 917 16.84 -7.69 2.17
N LEU A 918 17.10 -6.69 3.04
CA LEU A 918 17.86 -5.49 2.69
C LEU A 918 19.24 -5.81 2.12
N LEU A 919 20.04 -6.64 2.81
CA LEU A 919 21.39 -7.00 2.35
C LEU A 919 21.37 -7.69 0.99
N ARG A 920 20.44 -8.64 0.79
CA ARG A 920 20.29 -9.33 -0.49
C ARG A 920 19.87 -8.39 -1.61
N ASN A 921 18.97 -7.45 -1.34
CA ASN A 921 18.52 -6.48 -2.31
C ASN A 921 19.65 -5.56 -2.74
N GLU A 922 20.44 -5.05 -1.80
CA GLU A 922 21.58 -4.17 -2.11
C GLU A 922 22.65 -4.92 -2.92
N LEU A 923 22.97 -6.18 -2.57
CA LEU A 923 23.89 -7.03 -3.35
C LEU A 923 23.37 -7.29 -4.77
N ALA A 924 22.08 -7.60 -4.92
CA ALA A 924 21.49 -7.87 -6.24
C ALA A 924 21.51 -6.64 -7.14
N TYR A 925 21.20 -5.44 -6.61
CA TYR A 925 21.26 -4.21 -7.38
C TYR A 925 22.69 -3.75 -7.69
N CYS A 926 23.63 -3.94 -6.76
CA CYS A 926 25.05 -3.71 -7.01
C CYS A 926 25.53 -4.56 -8.20
N LEU A 927 25.25 -5.86 -8.18
CA LEU A 927 25.59 -6.77 -9.27
C LEU A 927 24.89 -6.44 -10.58
N ALA A 928 23.60 -6.14 -10.56
CA ALA A 928 22.86 -5.82 -11.77
C ALA A 928 23.46 -4.61 -12.49
N ARG A 929 23.82 -3.55 -11.76
CA ARG A 929 24.49 -2.37 -12.32
C ARG A 929 25.89 -2.69 -12.85
N ALA A 930 26.68 -3.44 -12.07
CA ALA A 930 28.00 -3.86 -12.48
C ALA A 930 27.97 -4.76 -13.73
N MET A 931 27.01 -5.68 -13.80
CA MET A 931 26.77 -6.52 -14.97
C MET A 931 26.46 -5.69 -16.21
N ILE A 932 25.56 -4.72 -16.10
CA ILE A 932 25.21 -3.83 -17.22
C ILE A 932 26.41 -3.01 -17.67
N THR A 933 27.22 -2.51 -16.73
CA THR A 933 28.49 -1.84 -17.05
C THR A 933 29.43 -2.77 -17.82
N ASN A 934 29.58 -4.03 -17.42
CA ASN A 934 30.35 -5.03 -18.15
C ASN A 934 29.85 -5.24 -19.59
N LEU A 935 28.54 -5.16 -19.81
CA LEU A 935 27.94 -5.36 -21.13
C LEU A 935 28.13 -4.12 -22.03
N ARG A 936 27.97 -2.92 -21.50
CA ARG A 936 27.82 -1.69 -22.30
C ARG A 936 29.02 -0.75 -22.29
N ALA A 937 29.94 -0.90 -21.36
CA ALA A 937 31.09 0.01 -21.26
C ALA A 937 32.07 -0.19 -22.42
N SER A 938 32.71 0.91 -22.85
CA SER A 938 33.70 0.89 -23.90
C SER A 938 34.98 0.19 -23.44
N ARG A 939 35.41 -0.82 -24.20
CA ARG A 939 36.65 -1.56 -24.00
C ARG A 939 37.80 -1.06 -24.87
N THR A 940 37.63 0.08 -25.54
CA THR A 940 38.73 0.67 -26.33
C THR A 940 39.86 1.10 -25.40
N VAL A 941 41.10 0.78 -25.77
CA VAL A 941 42.30 1.26 -25.10
C VAL A 941 42.41 2.77 -25.35
N ARG A 942 41.96 3.57 -24.42
CA ARG A 942 42.38 4.97 -24.37
C ARG A 942 43.78 4.99 -23.75
N SER A 943 44.73 5.50 -24.49
CA SER A 943 46.10 5.71 -24.01
C SER A 943 46.07 6.46 -22.67
N HIS A 944 46.90 6.07 -21.74
CA HIS A 944 47.12 6.62 -20.41
C HIS A 944 46.97 8.14 -20.35
N GLY A 945 46.07 8.66 -19.54
CA GLY A 945 46.00 10.09 -19.33
C GLY A 945 44.83 10.67 -18.58
N TYR A 946 44.00 9.89 -17.97
CA TYR A 946 43.00 10.42 -17.01
C TYR A 946 42.85 9.50 -15.82
N ALA A 947 43.45 9.89 -14.71
CA ALA A 947 43.02 9.45 -13.40
C ALA A 947 41.54 9.84 -13.27
N LEU A 948 40.62 8.88 -13.34
CA LEU A 948 39.23 9.05 -13.00
C LEU A 948 39.12 9.22 -11.48
N GLY A 949 39.41 10.44 -11.02
CA GLY A 949 38.88 10.95 -9.77
C GLY A 949 37.41 11.31 -9.95
N HIS A 950 36.57 10.32 -10.19
CA HIS A 950 35.18 10.41 -9.87
C HIS A 950 34.95 9.45 -8.73
N SER A 951 35.14 9.99 -7.49
CA SER A 951 34.30 9.56 -6.40
C SER A 951 32.85 9.55 -6.97
N CYS A 952 32.28 8.37 -7.18
CA CYS A 952 30.84 8.27 -7.07
C CYS A 952 30.56 8.94 -5.74
N ASP A 953 29.92 10.10 -5.76
CA ASP A 953 29.28 10.64 -4.58
C ASP A 953 28.30 9.56 -4.13
N VAL A 954 28.81 8.71 -3.27
CA VAL A 954 28.00 7.82 -2.46
C VAL A 954 27.23 8.78 -1.57
N VAL A 955 26.04 9.15 -2.04
CA VAL A 955 25.10 9.87 -1.22
C VAL A 955 25.05 9.08 0.08
N HIS A 956 25.54 9.66 1.16
CA HIS A 956 25.51 9.11 2.49
C HIS A 956 24.06 8.83 2.86
N TYR A 957 23.64 7.59 2.66
CA TYR A 957 22.33 7.11 3.04
C TYR A 957 22.38 6.66 4.49
N GLU A 958 22.26 7.62 5.39
CA GLU A 958 22.02 7.34 6.79
C GLU A 958 20.70 6.55 6.94
N SER A 959 20.79 5.38 7.56
CA SER A 959 19.74 4.48 8.08
C SER A 959 18.36 4.54 7.41
N ARG A 960 18.18 3.79 6.33
CA ARG A 960 16.92 3.68 5.56
C ARG A 960 16.03 2.51 5.94
N ALA A 961 16.28 1.90 7.06
CA ALA A 961 15.68 0.62 7.44
C ALA A 961 14.19 0.68 7.81
N HIS A 962 13.62 1.86 8.07
CA HIS A 962 12.25 1.98 8.60
C HIS A 962 11.12 1.81 7.56
N LEU A 963 11.41 1.72 6.27
CA LEU A 963 10.40 1.77 5.22
C LEU A 963 10.14 0.44 4.48
N LEU A 964 10.87 -0.63 4.80
CA LEU A 964 10.71 -1.94 4.14
C LEU A 964 9.45 -2.73 4.57
N ASN A 965 8.79 -2.34 5.66
CA ASN A 965 7.57 -3.02 6.11
C ASN A 965 6.37 -2.84 5.18
N GLU A 966 6.38 -1.87 4.25
CA GLU A 966 5.28 -1.66 3.31
C GLU A 966 5.22 -2.70 2.19
N TYR A 967 6.35 -3.33 1.86
CA TYR A 967 6.43 -4.24 0.71
C TYR A 967 6.27 -5.72 1.05
N GLN A 968 6.42 -6.12 2.31
CA GLN A 968 6.17 -7.51 2.72
C GLN A 968 4.67 -7.88 2.79
N LEU A 969 3.77 -6.90 2.73
CA LEU A 969 2.31 -7.12 2.67
C LEU A 969 1.76 -7.12 1.23
N LEU A 970 2.59 -6.83 0.23
CA LEU A 970 2.21 -6.84 -1.19
C LEU A 970 2.85 -8.00 -1.97
N CYS A 971 3.73 -8.79 -1.34
CA CYS A 971 4.31 -9.99 -1.94
C CYS A 971 3.73 -11.27 -1.33
#